data_36b03d0a3f37becb9f63abc4d6bc2f29
#
_entry.id   36b03d0a3f37becb9f63abc4d6bc2f29
#
_cell.length_a   1.000
_cell.length_b   1.000
_cell.length_c   1.000
_cell.angle_alpha   90.00
_cell.angle_beta   90.00
_cell.angle_gamma   90.00
#
_symmetry.space_group_name_H-M   'P 1'
#
loop_
_entity.id
_entity.type
_entity.pdbx_description
1 polymer ?
#
loop_
_entity_poly.entity_id
_entity_poly.type
_entity_poly.pdbx_seq_one_letter_code
_entity_poly.pdbx_strand_id
1 'polypeptide(L)'
;MRRELLALVGLGLLLAAPGLLALETDSAAGPAPAAQTAAPQATPPTAPAEDEQVRRAEEVTVESASKVASKLIDAPATMSVVTSEQLASQPAQNMADTLRSVPGMNVIQTSARDINLTARQSTSTLATSQLVTVDGRSVYLDFFGLVLWDLVPSPTSGEIKQIEVVRGPASVVWGANAVNGVVNIITKTPRENEGFGLVLGAGLFNRDGGSREADGDGYQFNGSFSYSKAINDTWSYRLNAGYLNSDPFSRPIGNVPLSCHPLGANPCRTASGAAIAGGYPLGGAAYPADATRPGAFENDGTSQPKFGLRFDQEFTSGGRMTYEGGYYGTEGIAHTGIGPFGLESGSYMAYGRVSYNKGALRISGFGNFLDAEAPNLLVSDPDTLGPVILAFKTQTYDFEIGNTNVLGGHHIVTYGGNVRRNNFDISLAQGDDRTELGAYGHWEYFVDKFRFAVGARVDKFGNIEDPVFSPRLSIMFKPTPDHSVRASYNRAFVSPSFINNYLNQNIQFPQPVDLTPLRPLLGPAGALVPPPFLLTVNAFGNSEMREQSTDAYEVAYTGTFGGKTTLGLAAYLTDTDDNINFAYIFPPGTPGYPSPTYYSTSNPAKGVTLPTATTPAQPITLSPVLMGILAQIPPQFGGPIRLPEKAATYLNLGPIRNRGIEASIDHRFNNEWSVSGNYSWQDTPEILEADADQIPYPIQEVGISAEHRFNAGLSYSGAKFFGNANVNYAGEALWLDVLNASYAGFTDAYTMFNATLGVKLADGKLTVSLKGINLTNEKIQQHIFGDILKRSVIAEVRFFTK
;
A
#
# COMPACT_ATOMS: atom_id res chain seq x y z
N MET A 1 -10.74 -30.62 -9.06
CA MET A 1 -11.25 -29.35 -9.58
C MET A 1 -12.77 -29.31 -9.85
N ARG A 2 -13.38 -30.16 -10.68
CA ARG A 2 -14.86 -30.11 -10.91
C ARG A 2 -15.74 -30.46 -9.68
N ARG A 3 -15.29 -31.30 -8.76
CA ARG A 3 -16.03 -31.65 -7.54
C ARG A 3 -15.95 -30.64 -6.42
N GLU A 4 -14.84 -29.93 -6.30
CA GLU A 4 -14.61 -28.89 -5.27
C GLU A 4 -15.31 -27.58 -5.63
N LEU A 5 -15.39 -27.23 -6.92
CA LEU A 5 -16.15 -26.08 -7.40
C LEU A 5 -17.65 -26.21 -7.08
N LEU A 6 -18.20 -27.42 -7.16
CA LEU A 6 -19.61 -27.69 -6.86
C LEU A 6 -19.91 -27.62 -5.35
N ALA A 7 -18.94 -27.89 -4.48
CA ALA A 7 -19.13 -27.81 -3.02
C ALA A 7 -19.15 -26.35 -2.51
N LEU A 8 -18.29 -25.48 -3.05
CA LEU A 8 -18.25 -24.05 -2.67
C LEU A 8 -19.42 -23.25 -3.26
N VAL A 9 -19.80 -23.55 -4.50
CA VAL A 9 -20.99 -22.97 -5.13
C VAL A 9 -22.26 -23.49 -4.45
N GLY A 10 -22.29 -24.74 -3.99
CA GLY A 10 -23.39 -25.31 -3.23
C GLY A 10 -23.61 -24.65 -1.87
N LEU A 11 -22.55 -24.27 -1.17
CA LEU A 11 -22.61 -23.58 0.12
C LEU A 11 -23.11 -22.13 -0.02
N GLY A 12 -22.70 -21.43 -1.07
CA GLY A 12 -23.20 -20.09 -1.40
C GLY A 12 -24.68 -20.06 -1.82
N LEU A 13 -25.13 -21.12 -2.53
CA LEU A 13 -26.52 -21.27 -2.95
C LEU A 13 -27.45 -21.74 -1.81
N LEU A 14 -26.96 -22.50 -0.84
CA LEU A 14 -27.73 -22.92 0.34
C LEU A 14 -28.03 -21.76 1.31
N LEU A 15 -27.19 -20.74 1.36
CA LEU A 15 -27.43 -19.52 2.14
C LEU A 15 -28.33 -18.49 1.40
N ALA A 16 -28.54 -18.64 0.10
CA ALA A 16 -29.45 -17.82 -0.70
C ALA A 16 -30.90 -18.36 -0.80
N ALA A 17 -31.17 -19.52 -0.25
CA ALA A 17 -32.41 -20.27 -0.49
C ALA A 17 -33.68 -19.92 0.35
N PRO A 18 -33.73 -18.99 1.33
CA PRO A 18 -35.00 -18.69 1.98
C PRO A 18 -35.93 -17.76 1.18
N GLY A 19 -35.52 -17.27 0.03
CA GLY A 19 -36.30 -16.28 -0.74
C GLY A 19 -36.97 -16.80 -2.02
N LEU A 20 -36.79 -18.08 -2.39
CA LEU A 20 -37.25 -18.60 -3.68
C LEU A 20 -38.36 -19.67 -3.60
N LEU A 21 -38.93 -19.91 -2.40
CA LEU A 21 -39.99 -20.90 -2.21
C LEU A 21 -41.33 -20.27 -1.79
N ALA A 22 -41.70 -19.13 -2.37
CA ALA A 22 -43.04 -18.56 -2.21
C ALA A 22 -43.56 -18.10 -3.59
N LEU A 23 -43.80 -19.05 -4.47
CA LEU A 23 -44.64 -18.85 -5.64
C LEU A 23 -45.44 -20.15 -5.88
N GLU A 24 -46.76 -19.92 -5.88
CA GLU A 24 -47.84 -20.82 -6.27
C GLU A 24 -48.49 -21.75 -5.22
N THR A 25 -49.54 -21.23 -4.60
CA THR A 25 -50.82 -21.93 -4.57
C THR A 25 -51.94 -20.91 -4.62
N ASP A 26 -52.72 -21.05 -5.62
CA ASP A 26 -53.87 -20.26 -6.01
C ASP A 26 -55.09 -20.54 -5.05
N SER A 27 -55.93 -19.53 -4.92
CA SER A 27 -57.39 -19.54 -4.77
C SER A 27 -57.95 -19.12 -3.40
N ALA A 28 -58.81 -18.17 -3.56
CA ALA A 28 -60.07 -17.90 -2.85
C ALA A 28 -60.17 -16.53 -2.16
N ALA A 29 -61.06 -15.73 -2.72
CA ALA A 29 -61.44 -14.41 -2.29
C ALA A 29 -62.14 -14.37 -0.95
N GLY A 30 -61.80 -13.39 -0.13
CA GLY A 30 -62.57 -12.94 1.04
C GLY A 30 -62.29 -11.44 1.32
N PRO A 31 -63.20 -10.66 1.86
CA PRO A 31 -63.29 -9.22 1.66
C PRO A 31 -62.26 -8.42 2.46
N ALA A 32 -61.85 -7.26 1.89
CA ALA A 32 -60.89 -6.32 2.39
C ALA A 32 -61.17 -5.77 3.78
N PRO A 33 -60.18 -5.64 4.66
CA PRO A 33 -60.18 -4.68 5.76
C PRO A 33 -59.39 -3.40 5.38
N ALA A 34 -59.86 -2.33 6.00
CA ALA A 34 -59.52 -0.93 5.81
C ALA A 34 -58.03 -0.59 5.76
N ALA A 35 -57.73 0.41 4.95
CA ALA A 35 -56.45 1.08 4.79
C ALA A 35 -55.80 1.45 6.11
N GLN A 36 -54.68 0.80 6.44
CA GLN A 36 -53.71 1.35 7.36
C GLN A 36 -52.75 2.20 6.57
N THR A 37 -52.59 3.45 6.94
CA THR A 37 -51.69 4.46 6.45
C THR A 37 -50.28 3.92 6.45
N ALA A 38 -49.72 3.80 5.25
CA ALA A 38 -48.31 3.54 5.03
C ALA A 38 -47.46 4.64 5.69
N ALA A 39 -46.45 4.24 6.46
CA ALA A 39 -45.39 5.14 6.91
C ALA A 39 -44.70 5.76 5.70
N PRO A 40 -44.31 7.02 5.76
CA PRO A 40 -43.70 7.68 4.62
C PRO A 40 -42.42 6.98 4.24
N GLN A 41 -42.38 6.44 3.01
CA GLN A 41 -41.14 6.11 2.34
C GLN A 41 -40.31 7.40 2.29
N ALA A 42 -39.12 7.36 2.87
CA ALA A 42 -38.13 8.42 2.72
C ALA A 42 -37.83 8.60 1.23
N THR A 43 -38.37 9.64 0.63
CA THR A 43 -37.95 10.17 -0.65
C THR A 43 -36.45 10.45 -0.56
N PRO A 44 -35.65 10.07 -1.56
CA PRO A 44 -34.25 10.52 -1.62
C PRO A 44 -34.28 12.07 -1.56
N PRO A 45 -33.46 12.69 -0.73
CA PRO A 45 -33.46 14.15 -0.65
C PRO A 45 -33.08 14.70 -2.01
N THR A 46 -33.99 15.47 -2.61
CA THR A 46 -33.70 16.37 -3.73
C THR A 46 -32.60 17.31 -3.23
N ALA A 47 -31.45 17.25 -3.83
CA ALA A 47 -30.34 18.12 -3.49
C ALA A 47 -30.79 19.59 -3.64
N PRO A 48 -30.65 20.43 -2.61
CA PRO A 48 -30.74 21.86 -2.79
C PRO A 48 -29.51 22.28 -3.58
N ALA A 49 -29.72 22.93 -4.70
CA ALA A 49 -28.74 23.86 -5.24
C ALA A 49 -28.55 24.96 -4.19
N GLU A 50 -27.27 25.32 -3.95
CA GLU A 50 -26.78 26.37 -3.04
C GLU A 50 -26.40 25.86 -1.64
N ASP A 51 -25.13 26.11 -1.32
CA ASP A 51 -24.35 25.71 -0.14
C ASP A 51 -23.97 24.20 -0.07
N GLU A 52 -22.90 23.86 -0.77
CA GLU A 52 -22.06 22.72 -0.39
C GLU A 52 -21.42 23.04 0.98
N GLN A 53 -22.27 22.99 2.02
CA GLN A 53 -21.83 23.12 3.40
C GLN A 53 -20.83 22.00 3.66
N VAL A 54 -19.65 22.37 4.11
CA VAL A 54 -18.63 21.40 4.56
C VAL A 54 -19.30 20.36 5.45
N ARG A 55 -19.50 19.15 4.90
CA ARG A 55 -20.22 18.08 5.60
C ARG A 55 -19.43 17.76 6.87
N ARG A 56 -20.16 17.62 7.97
CA ARG A 56 -19.58 17.19 9.24
C ARG A 56 -19.01 15.79 9.05
N ALA A 57 -17.87 15.48 9.66
CA ALA A 57 -17.26 14.15 9.56
C ALA A 57 -18.23 13.02 10.00
N GLU A 58 -19.13 13.32 10.94
CA GLU A 58 -20.20 12.42 11.41
C GLU A 58 -21.34 12.19 10.39
N GLU A 59 -21.51 13.12 9.42
CA GLU A 59 -22.53 13.03 8.37
C GLU A 59 -21.97 12.32 7.12
N VAL A 60 -20.64 12.07 7.08
CA VAL A 60 -20.00 11.37 5.98
C VAL A 60 -20.41 9.90 6.02
N THR A 61 -21.01 9.44 4.92
CA THR A 61 -21.35 8.04 4.73
C THR A 61 -20.14 7.29 4.19
N VAL A 62 -19.81 6.17 4.83
CA VAL A 62 -18.70 5.26 4.47
C VAL A 62 -19.24 3.85 4.23
N GLU A 63 -18.58 3.09 3.36
CA GLU A 63 -18.97 1.70 3.07
C GLU A 63 -17.82 0.71 3.08
N SER A 64 -16.57 1.16 3.13
CA SER A 64 -15.40 0.28 3.00
C SER A 64 -15.18 -0.66 4.19
N ALA A 65 -15.76 -0.37 5.37
CA ALA A 65 -15.58 -1.21 6.56
C ALA A 65 -16.41 -2.50 6.56
N SER A 66 -17.56 -2.51 5.86
CA SER A 66 -18.50 -3.64 5.87
C SER A 66 -19.20 -3.86 4.52
N LYS A 67 -18.85 -3.10 3.48
CA LYS A 67 -19.60 -2.99 2.20
C LYS A 67 -21.06 -2.55 2.38
N VAL A 68 -21.39 -1.93 3.52
CA VAL A 68 -22.70 -1.38 3.83
C VAL A 68 -22.52 0.09 4.17
N ALA A 69 -23.33 0.95 3.54
CA ALA A 69 -23.32 2.38 3.83
C ALA A 69 -23.71 2.65 5.28
N SER A 70 -22.83 3.30 6.02
CA SER A 70 -23.03 3.67 7.42
C SER A 70 -22.41 5.03 7.72
N LYS A 71 -22.79 5.68 8.82
CA LYS A 71 -22.06 6.86 9.29
C LYS A 71 -20.66 6.47 9.76
N LEU A 72 -19.70 7.36 9.63
CA LEU A 72 -18.32 7.12 10.06
C LEU A 72 -18.23 6.68 11.54
N ILE A 73 -19.04 7.29 12.42
CA ILE A 73 -19.10 6.94 13.85
C ILE A 73 -19.67 5.53 14.12
N ASP A 74 -20.42 4.99 13.17
CA ASP A 74 -21.03 3.66 13.23
C ASP A 74 -20.17 2.59 12.52
N ALA A 75 -19.03 2.98 11.94
CA ALA A 75 -18.19 2.04 11.22
C ALA A 75 -17.62 0.95 12.14
N PRO A 76 -17.71 -0.33 11.76
CA PRO A 76 -17.18 -1.42 12.58
C PRO A 76 -15.64 -1.55 12.53
N ALA A 77 -14.94 -0.59 11.93
CA ALA A 77 -13.48 -0.50 11.85
C ALA A 77 -13.02 0.95 12.07
N THR A 78 -11.77 1.14 12.44
CA THR A 78 -11.16 2.47 12.51
C THR A 78 -10.96 3.00 11.10
N MET A 79 -11.61 4.12 10.78
CA MET A 79 -11.63 4.71 9.45
C MET A 79 -11.29 6.20 9.46
N SER A 80 -10.81 6.66 8.32
CA SER A 80 -10.69 8.07 7.98
C SER A 80 -11.24 8.31 6.58
N VAL A 81 -11.70 9.53 6.34
CA VAL A 81 -12.22 9.95 5.03
C VAL A 81 -11.52 11.22 4.62
N VAL A 82 -10.98 11.23 3.40
CA VAL A 82 -10.50 12.44 2.75
C VAL A 82 -11.55 12.87 1.73
N THR A 83 -12.15 14.03 1.94
CA THR A 83 -13.24 14.52 1.09
C THR A 83 -12.72 15.20 -0.17
N SER A 84 -13.59 15.38 -1.18
CA SER A 84 -13.23 16.11 -2.41
C SER A 84 -12.78 17.54 -2.14
N GLU A 85 -13.31 18.19 -1.10
CA GLU A 85 -12.93 19.53 -0.71
C GLU A 85 -11.52 19.57 -0.09
N GLN A 86 -11.20 18.63 0.77
CA GLN A 86 -9.84 18.46 1.31
C GLN A 86 -8.84 18.18 0.18
N LEU A 87 -9.16 17.28 -0.75
CA LEU A 87 -8.32 17.01 -1.93
C LEU A 87 -8.07 18.27 -2.77
N ALA A 88 -9.06 19.15 -2.89
CA ALA A 88 -8.94 20.40 -3.63
C ALA A 88 -8.02 21.43 -2.96
N SER A 89 -8.07 21.51 -1.64
CA SER A 89 -7.39 22.55 -0.85
C SER A 89 -6.03 22.12 -0.30
N GLN A 90 -5.77 20.81 -0.18
CA GLN A 90 -4.50 20.32 0.33
C GLN A 90 -3.34 20.58 -0.64
N PRO A 91 -2.15 20.97 -0.13
CA PRO A 91 -0.94 21.08 -0.92
C PRO A 91 -0.36 19.68 -1.15
N ALA A 92 -0.72 19.03 -2.25
CA ALA A 92 -0.28 17.68 -2.61
C ALA A 92 0.23 17.67 -4.05
N GLN A 93 1.35 16.98 -4.30
CA GLN A 93 1.90 16.73 -5.64
C GLN A 93 1.26 15.50 -6.28
N ASN A 94 0.93 14.51 -5.47
CA ASN A 94 0.33 13.25 -5.90
C ASN A 94 -0.77 12.82 -4.93
N MET A 95 -1.47 11.73 -5.27
CA MET A 95 -2.58 11.24 -4.44
C MET A 95 -2.13 10.78 -3.06
N ALA A 96 -0.98 10.13 -2.96
CA ALA A 96 -0.52 9.62 -1.69
C ALA A 96 -0.14 10.72 -0.70
N ASP A 97 0.28 11.90 -1.18
CA ASP A 97 0.50 13.06 -0.32
C ASP A 97 -0.77 13.45 0.46
N THR A 98 -1.93 13.26 -0.14
CA THR A 98 -3.20 13.54 0.55
C THR A 98 -3.45 12.59 1.71
N LEU A 99 -2.86 11.39 1.68
CA LEU A 99 -2.96 10.38 2.73
C LEU A 99 -2.01 10.62 3.91
N ARG A 100 -1.03 11.54 3.77
CA ARG A 100 -0.13 11.92 4.89
C ARG A 100 -0.89 12.48 6.09
N SER A 101 -2.02 13.13 5.85
CA SER A 101 -2.89 13.66 6.91
C SER A 101 -3.76 12.61 7.60
N VAL A 102 -3.77 11.36 7.15
CA VAL A 102 -4.53 10.27 7.75
C VAL A 102 -3.77 9.73 8.97
N PRO A 103 -4.40 9.62 10.16
CA PRO A 103 -3.75 9.07 11.35
C PRO A 103 -3.21 7.66 11.08
N GLY A 104 -2.03 7.33 11.60
CA GLY A 104 -1.42 6.01 11.50
C GLY A 104 -0.84 5.64 10.14
N MET A 105 -1.10 6.42 9.09
CA MET A 105 -0.49 6.19 7.78
C MET A 105 0.95 6.62 7.76
N ASN A 106 1.81 5.77 7.21
CA ASN A 106 3.19 6.06 6.90
C ASN A 106 3.31 6.15 5.37
N VAL A 107 3.47 7.38 4.87
CA VAL A 107 3.55 7.68 3.45
C VAL A 107 4.99 8.03 3.11
N ILE A 108 5.65 7.15 2.38
CA ILE A 108 7.04 7.27 1.98
C ILE A 108 7.09 7.50 0.49
N GLN A 109 7.62 8.62 0.09
CA GLN A 109 7.85 8.96 -1.32
C GLN A 109 9.29 8.65 -1.69
N THR A 110 9.50 7.79 -2.67
CA THR A 110 10.81 7.28 -3.08
C THR A 110 11.27 7.85 -4.42
N SER A 111 10.34 8.32 -5.24
CA SER A 111 10.59 9.09 -6.46
C SER A 111 9.43 10.04 -6.75
N ALA A 112 9.41 10.65 -7.93
CA ALA A 112 8.33 11.56 -8.32
C ALA A 112 6.94 10.89 -8.23
N ARG A 113 6.84 9.59 -8.45
CA ARG A 113 5.59 8.82 -8.44
C ARG A 113 5.61 7.56 -7.60
N ASP A 114 6.77 7.00 -7.33
CA ASP A 114 6.87 5.79 -6.51
C ASP A 114 6.66 6.13 -5.04
N ILE A 115 5.70 5.44 -4.44
CA ILE A 115 5.20 5.71 -3.10
C ILE A 115 4.96 4.38 -2.39
N ASN A 116 5.44 4.32 -1.17
CA ASN A 116 5.21 3.22 -0.26
C ASN A 116 4.21 3.65 0.82
N LEU A 117 3.13 2.90 0.98
CA LEU A 117 2.13 3.13 2.02
C LEU A 117 2.11 1.98 3.01
N THR A 118 2.32 2.28 4.27
CA THR A 118 2.16 1.32 5.36
C THR A 118 1.33 1.91 6.50
N ALA A 119 0.72 1.04 7.32
CA ALA A 119 0.06 1.43 8.55
C ALA A 119 0.25 0.31 9.58
N ARG A 120 0.63 0.68 10.82
CA ARG A 120 0.66 -0.23 11.97
C ARG A 120 1.62 -1.42 11.88
N GLN A 121 2.58 -1.40 10.95
CA GLN A 121 3.59 -2.46 10.76
C GLN A 121 4.99 -1.86 10.60
N SER A 122 5.99 -2.74 10.63
CA SER A 122 7.38 -2.42 10.33
C SER A 122 7.52 -1.82 8.92
N THR A 123 8.53 -0.98 8.71
CA THR A 123 8.87 -0.51 7.36
C THR A 123 9.41 -1.65 6.52
N SER A 124 9.03 -1.64 5.25
CA SER A 124 9.60 -2.49 4.22
C SER A 124 9.68 -1.71 2.92
N THR A 125 10.69 -1.96 2.11
CA THR A 125 10.80 -1.41 0.76
C THR A 125 9.59 -1.78 -0.11
N LEU A 126 8.97 -2.92 0.17
CA LEU A 126 7.75 -3.38 -0.49
C LEU A 126 6.58 -3.35 0.50
N ALA A 127 5.62 -2.46 0.28
CA ALA A 127 4.39 -2.39 1.08
C ALA A 127 3.36 -3.41 0.59
N THR A 128 3.51 -4.67 0.98
CA THR A 128 2.70 -5.79 0.48
C THR A 128 1.33 -5.93 1.15
N SER A 129 1.11 -5.23 2.25
CA SER A 129 -0.02 -5.45 3.17
C SER A 129 -1.13 -4.41 3.05
N GLN A 130 -1.03 -3.46 2.11
CA GLN A 130 -1.99 -2.38 1.91
C GLN A 130 -2.77 -2.58 0.62
N LEU A 131 -4.07 -2.81 0.70
CA LEU A 131 -4.93 -2.92 -0.47
C LEU A 131 -5.40 -1.53 -0.92
N VAL A 132 -5.33 -1.27 -2.23
CA VAL A 132 -5.88 -0.05 -2.84
C VAL A 132 -6.91 -0.43 -3.90
N THR A 133 -8.06 0.25 -3.87
CA THR A 133 -9.13 0.04 -4.84
C THR A 133 -9.64 1.36 -5.41
N VAL A 134 -10.10 1.34 -6.65
CA VAL A 134 -10.79 2.46 -7.31
C VAL A 134 -12.19 1.98 -7.70
N ASP A 135 -13.23 2.55 -7.09
CA ASP A 135 -14.63 2.13 -7.24
C ASP A 135 -14.82 0.61 -7.02
N GLY A 136 -14.05 0.02 -6.10
CA GLY A 136 -14.07 -1.42 -5.79
C GLY A 136 -13.21 -2.29 -6.72
N ARG A 137 -12.58 -1.75 -7.77
CA ARG A 137 -11.60 -2.46 -8.59
C ARG A 137 -10.24 -2.41 -7.91
N SER A 138 -9.67 -3.57 -7.60
CA SER A 138 -8.33 -3.67 -7.04
C SER A 138 -7.27 -3.20 -8.05
N VAL A 139 -6.32 -2.40 -7.59
CA VAL A 139 -5.10 -2.02 -8.31
C VAL A 139 -3.85 -2.67 -7.73
N TYR A 140 -4.03 -3.63 -6.84
CA TYR A 140 -2.97 -4.47 -6.29
C TYR A 140 -2.45 -5.44 -7.35
N LEU A 141 -1.14 -5.57 -7.45
CA LEU A 141 -0.46 -6.41 -8.43
C LEU A 141 -0.06 -7.75 -7.79
N ASP A 142 -0.87 -8.78 -8.01
CA ASP A 142 -0.69 -10.10 -7.40
C ASP A 142 0.64 -10.78 -7.77
N PHE A 143 1.24 -10.42 -8.91
CA PHE A 143 2.53 -10.97 -9.30
C PHE A 143 3.69 -10.44 -8.45
N PHE A 144 3.60 -9.18 -8.03
CA PHE A 144 4.63 -8.49 -7.26
C PHE A 144 4.30 -8.44 -5.76
N GLY A 145 3.02 -8.48 -5.43
CA GLY A 145 2.55 -8.43 -4.05
C GLY A 145 2.47 -7.01 -3.49
N LEU A 146 2.20 -5.99 -4.33
CA LEU A 146 2.13 -4.59 -3.90
C LEU A 146 1.22 -3.75 -4.80
N VAL A 147 1.03 -2.48 -4.42
CA VAL A 147 0.44 -1.45 -5.28
C VAL A 147 1.56 -0.62 -5.89
N LEU A 148 1.67 -0.63 -7.21
CA LEU A 148 2.60 0.22 -7.93
C LEU A 148 1.90 1.55 -8.23
N TRP A 149 2.22 2.59 -7.44
CA TRP A 149 1.54 3.89 -7.52
C TRP A 149 1.78 4.62 -8.83
N ASP A 150 2.84 4.28 -9.55
CA ASP A 150 3.07 4.75 -10.92
C ASP A 150 1.95 4.38 -11.88
N LEU A 151 1.26 3.27 -11.65
CA LEU A 151 0.14 2.78 -12.44
C LEU A 151 -1.24 3.14 -11.85
N VAL A 152 -1.27 3.75 -10.67
CA VAL A 152 -2.53 4.24 -10.07
C VAL A 152 -2.88 5.58 -10.69
N PRO A 153 -4.14 5.79 -11.11
CA PRO A 153 -4.55 7.05 -11.71
C PRO A 153 -4.21 8.24 -10.82
N SER A 154 -3.52 9.23 -11.38
CA SER A 154 -3.34 10.51 -10.71
C SER A 154 -4.71 11.16 -10.57
N PRO A 155 -5.17 11.50 -9.36
CA PRO A 155 -6.48 12.05 -9.18
C PRO A 155 -6.57 13.42 -9.83
N THR A 156 -7.62 13.61 -10.56
CA THR A 156 -8.15 14.95 -10.67
C THR A 156 -9.12 15.11 -9.51
N SER A 157 -8.85 16.04 -8.66
CA SER A 157 -9.69 16.30 -7.49
C SER A 157 -11.17 16.51 -7.82
N GLY A 158 -11.49 16.86 -9.09
CA GLY A 158 -12.88 17.01 -9.58
C GLY A 158 -13.63 15.67 -9.74
N GLU A 159 -12.92 14.57 -9.96
CA GLU A 159 -13.53 13.28 -10.22
C GLU A 159 -13.72 12.44 -8.96
N ILE A 160 -12.87 12.64 -7.96
CA ILE A 160 -12.94 11.90 -6.70
C ILE A 160 -14.03 12.48 -5.82
N LYS A 161 -14.94 11.62 -5.36
CA LYS A 161 -15.95 11.94 -4.36
C LYS A 161 -15.37 11.95 -2.96
N GLN A 162 -14.67 10.87 -2.61
CA GLN A 162 -13.97 10.70 -1.34
C GLN A 162 -12.97 9.55 -1.43
N ILE A 163 -11.99 9.57 -0.53
CA ILE A 163 -11.10 8.45 -0.28
C ILE A 163 -11.39 7.92 1.12
N GLU A 164 -11.79 6.66 1.21
CA GLU A 164 -12.01 5.98 2.48
C GLU A 164 -10.78 5.16 2.84
N VAL A 165 -10.26 5.36 4.04
CA VAL A 165 -9.10 4.63 4.55
C VAL A 165 -9.52 3.81 5.75
N VAL A 166 -9.60 2.50 5.58
CA VAL A 166 -9.77 1.54 6.68
C VAL A 166 -8.38 1.22 7.22
N ARG A 167 -8.18 1.35 8.53
CA ARG A 167 -6.92 1.06 9.20
C ARG A 167 -7.00 -0.23 9.99
N GLY A 168 -5.96 -1.06 9.84
CA GLY A 168 -5.90 -2.41 10.41
C GLY A 168 -6.63 -3.44 9.57
N PRO A 169 -6.64 -4.72 10.01
CA PRO A 169 -7.06 -5.86 9.21
C PRO A 169 -8.48 -5.78 8.68
N ALA A 170 -8.63 -5.96 7.37
CA ALA A 170 -9.91 -5.87 6.67
C ALA A 170 -10.21 -7.09 5.77
N SER A 171 -9.46 -8.20 5.91
CA SER A 171 -9.57 -9.37 5.02
C SER A 171 -10.94 -10.02 5.00
N VAL A 172 -11.71 -9.97 6.09
CA VAL A 172 -13.09 -10.51 6.11
C VAL A 172 -13.97 -9.92 4.99
N VAL A 173 -13.78 -8.65 4.67
CA VAL A 173 -14.57 -7.93 3.66
C VAL A 173 -13.87 -7.88 2.31
N TRP A 174 -12.53 -7.72 2.33
CA TRP A 174 -11.75 -7.41 1.14
C TRP A 174 -10.87 -8.58 0.64
N GLY A 175 -10.72 -9.63 1.44
CA GLY A 175 -9.88 -10.79 1.10
C GLY A 175 -8.40 -10.58 1.39
N ALA A 176 -7.56 -11.28 0.67
CA ALA A 176 -6.11 -11.23 0.81
C ALA A 176 -5.54 -9.81 0.70
N ASN A 177 -4.37 -9.62 1.31
CA ASN A 177 -3.53 -8.42 1.18
C ASN A 177 -4.12 -7.15 1.83
N ALA A 178 -5.24 -7.26 2.56
CA ALA A 178 -5.84 -6.18 3.33
C ALA A 178 -5.44 -6.22 4.83
N VAL A 179 -4.18 -6.51 5.13
CA VAL A 179 -3.67 -6.65 6.51
C VAL A 179 -3.51 -5.30 7.21
N ASN A 180 -2.93 -4.32 6.53
CA ASN A 180 -2.78 -2.96 7.06
C ASN A 180 -4.04 -2.11 6.84
N GLY A 181 -4.98 -2.63 6.06
CA GLY A 181 -6.22 -1.99 5.73
C GLY A 181 -6.43 -1.77 4.24
N VAL A 182 -7.34 -0.86 3.94
CA VAL A 182 -7.78 -0.59 2.57
C VAL A 182 -7.86 0.90 2.32
N VAL A 183 -7.33 1.34 1.21
CA VAL A 183 -7.55 2.67 0.64
C VAL A 183 -8.54 2.51 -0.51
N ASN A 184 -9.78 2.96 -0.33
CA ASN A 184 -10.81 2.89 -1.37
C ASN A 184 -11.09 4.28 -1.94
N ILE A 185 -10.74 4.49 -3.20
CA ILE A 185 -10.95 5.73 -3.94
C ILE A 185 -12.30 5.63 -4.61
N ILE A 186 -13.22 6.50 -4.24
CA ILE A 186 -14.60 6.52 -4.75
C ILE A 186 -14.76 7.72 -5.69
N THR A 187 -15.16 7.49 -6.93
CA THR A 187 -15.39 8.55 -7.90
C THR A 187 -16.85 9.02 -7.92
N LYS A 188 -17.07 10.28 -8.30
CA LYS A 188 -18.42 10.83 -8.53
C LYS A 188 -19.08 10.13 -9.71
N THR A 189 -20.38 9.94 -9.66
CA THR A 189 -21.13 9.48 -10.84
C THR A 189 -21.18 10.57 -11.92
N PRO A 190 -21.46 10.25 -13.19
CA PRO A 190 -21.61 11.25 -14.22
C PRO A 190 -22.71 12.27 -13.91
N ARG A 191 -23.80 11.88 -13.23
CA ARG A 191 -24.90 12.79 -12.83
C ARG A 191 -24.50 13.71 -11.65
N GLU A 192 -23.71 13.20 -10.70
CA GLU A 192 -23.19 14.03 -9.61
C GLU A 192 -22.20 15.11 -10.09
N ASN A 193 -21.56 14.91 -11.24
CA ASN A 193 -20.48 15.78 -11.74
C ASN A 193 -20.76 16.24 -13.18
N GLU A 194 -22.02 16.57 -13.50
CA GLU A 194 -22.37 17.05 -14.85
C GLU A 194 -21.64 18.34 -15.21
N GLY A 195 -21.25 18.42 -16.46
CA GLY A 195 -20.59 19.57 -17.03
C GLY A 195 -19.16 19.30 -17.44
N PHE A 196 -18.43 20.38 -17.65
CA PHE A 196 -17.03 20.39 -18.05
C PHE A 196 -16.15 20.72 -16.85
N GLY A 197 -15.07 19.96 -16.69
CA GLY A 197 -14.03 20.18 -15.69
C GLY A 197 -12.65 20.23 -16.33
N LEU A 198 -11.85 21.21 -15.92
CA LEU A 198 -10.45 21.40 -16.35
C LEU A 198 -9.61 21.70 -15.11
N VAL A 199 -8.50 20.99 -14.95
CA VAL A 199 -7.48 21.30 -13.94
C VAL A 199 -6.13 21.38 -14.64
N LEU A 200 -5.43 22.49 -14.47
CA LEU A 200 -4.08 22.71 -15.00
C LEU A 200 -3.18 23.14 -13.85
N GLY A 201 -2.10 22.43 -13.65
CA GLY A 201 -1.07 22.73 -12.65
C GLY A 201 0.31 22.78 -13.31
N ALA A 202 1.09 23.77 -12.93
CA ALA A 202 2.50 23.88 -13.31
C ALA A 202 3.31 24.28 -12.08
N GLY A 203 4.47 23.67 -11.89
CA GLY A 203 5.26 23.91 -10.70
C GLY A 203 6.75 23.81 -10.94
N LEU A 204 7.48 24.32 -9.97
CA LEU A 204 8.93 24.27 -9.84
C LEU A 204 9.27 23.56 -8.55
N PHE A 205 10.34 22.79 -8.55
CA PHE A 205 10.87 22.20 -7.33
C PHE A 205 12.40 22.28 -7.32
N ASN A 206 12.95 22.51 -6.13
CA ASN A 206 14.39 22.59 -5.93
C ASN A 206 15.03 21.19 -5.96
N ARG A 207 16.15 21.06 -6.69
CA ARG A 207 16.89 19.79 -6.84
C ARG A 207 18.29 19.80 -6.24
N ASP A 208 18.68 20.87 -5.55
CA ASP A 208 20.03 20.99 -5.00
C ASP A 208 20.33 19.92 -3.92
N GLY A 209 21.57 19.49 -3.86
CA GLY A 209 22.12 18.64 -2.81
C GLY A 209 21.99 17.14 -3.04
N GLY A 210 21.69 16.72 -4.26
CA GLY A 210 21.69 15.34 -4.73
C GLY A 210 22.68 15.11 -5.85
N SER A 211 22.36 14.13 -6.75
CA SER A 211 23.17 13.77 -7.91
C SER A 211 23.42 14.95 -8.85
N ARG A 212 24.51 14.90 -9.55
CA ARG A 212 25.12 15.99 -10.32
C ARG A 212 24.22 16.66 -11.38
N GLU A 213 23.34 15.90 -12.00
CA GLU A 213 22.52 16.41 -13.11
C GLU A 213 21.24 17.08 -12.62
N ALA A 214 21.03 17.10 -11.33
CA ALA A 214 19.86 17.62 -10.70
C ALA A 214 20.10 18.94 -9.95
N ASP A 215 21.10 19.71 -10.37
CA ASP A 215 21.29 21.06 -9.84
C ASP A 215 20.25 22.02 -10.39
N GLY A 216 19.81 22.96 -9.56
CA GLY A 216 18.83 23.98 -9.93
C GLY A 216 17.39 23.54 -9.71
N ASP A 217 16.48 24.06 -10.55
CA ASP A 217 15.05 23.79 -10.45
C ASP A 217 14.61 22.71 -11.43
N GLY A 218 13.76 21.80 -10.96
CA GLY A 218 12.99 20.89 -11.78
C GLY A 218 11.59 21.43 -12.04
N TYR A 219 10.97 20.93 -13.10
CA TYR A 219 9.64 21.33 -13.54
C TYR A 219 8.66 20.18 -13.38
N GLN A 220 7.43 20.52 -13.07
CA GLN A 220 6.32 19.59 -13.11
C GLN A 220 5.07 20.21 -13.73
N PHE A 221 4.33 19.41 -14.46
CA PHE A 221 3.08 19.79 -15.09
C PHE A 221 2.04 18.71 -14.87
N ASN A 222 0.82 19.12 -14.53
CA ASN A 222 -0.33 18.25 -14.52
C ASN A 222 -1.51 18.91 -15.23
N GLY A 223 -2.10 18.20 -16.16
CA GLY A 223 -3.30 18.65 -16.86
C GLY A 223 -4.36 17.55 -16.81
N SER A 224 -5.60 17.93 -16.58
CA SER A 224 -6.71 16.97 -16.67
C SER A 224 -8.00 17.66 -17.08
N PHE A 225 -8.76 16.93 -17.83
CA PHE A 225 -10.03 17.29 -18.41
C PHE A 225 -11.07 16.24 -18.06
N SER A 226 -12.28 16.67 -17.76
CA SER A 226 -13.43 15.78 -17.62
C SER A 226 -14.68 16.40 -18.25
N TYR A 227 -15.52 15.58 -18.82
CA TYR A 227 -16.84 15.97 -19.32
C TYR A 227 -17.86 14.91 -18.95
N SER A 228 -18.88 15.32 -18.22
CA SER A 228 -19.96 14.45 -17.77
C SER A 228 -21.31 14.99 -18.21
N LYS A 229 -22.20 14.12 -18.66
CA LYS A 229 -23.54 14.50 -19.10
C LYS A 229 -24.57 13.40 -18.85
N ALA A 230 -25.73 13.78 -18.33
CA ALA A 230 -26.92 12.96 -18.37
C ALA A 230 -27.55 13.09 -19.79
N ILE A 231 -27.64 12.01 -20.54
CA ILE A 231 -28.28 11.97 -21.88
C ILE A 231 -29.80 12.04 -21.71
N ASN A 232 -30.31 11.25 -20.73
CA ASN A 232 -31.71 11.18 -20.35
C ASN A 232 -31.79 10.58 -18.93
N ASP A 233 -32.97 10.26 -18.44
CA ASP A 233 -33.19 9.72 -17.09
C ASP A 233 -32.51 8.36 -16.88
N THR A 234 -32.28 7.60 -17.96
CA THR A 234 -31.67 6.26 -17.91
C THR A 234 -30.17 6.30 -18.10
N TRP A 235 -29.62 7.13 -18.99
CA TRP A 235 -28.23 7.09 -19.39
C TRP A 235 -27.46 8.36 -19.04
N SER A 236 -26.29 8.17 -18.50
CA SER A 236 -25.31 9.23 -18.31
C SER A 236 -23.91 8.73 -18.61
N TYR A 237 -22.98 9.63 -18.96
CA TYR A 237 -21.60 9.27 -19.25
C TYR A 237 -20.60 10.30 -18.72
N ARG A 238 -19.38 9.84 -18.53
CA ARG A 238 -18.20 10.67 -18.24
C ARG A 238 -17.05 10.25 -19.15
N LEU A 239 -16.41 11.24 -19.74
CA LEU A 239 -15.13 11.12 -20.44
C LEU A 239 -14.09 11.88 -19.62
N ASN A 240 -12.93 11.32 -19.41
CA ASN A 240 -11.81 12.01 -18.79
C ASN A 240 -10.50 11.72 -19.53
N ALA A 241 -9.60 12.69 -19.49
CA ALA A 241 -8.24 12.54 -19.98
C ALA A 241 -7.30 13.40 -19.12
N GLY A 242 -6.06 13.00 -19.03
CA GLY A 242 -5.07 13.75 -18.26
C GLY A 242 -3.65 13.37 -18.63
N TYR A 243 -2.74 14.23 -18.22
CA TYR A 243 -1.32 14.04 -18.39
C TYR A 243 -0.57 14.63 -17.20
N LEU A 244 0.34 13.86 -16.65
CA LEU A 244 1.31 14.30 -15.66
C LEU A 244 2.70 14.14 -16.26
N ASN A 245 3.52 15.17 -16.08
CA ASN A 245 4.94 15.12 -16.42
C ASN A 245 5.74 15.81 -15.30
N SER A 246 6.86 15.25 -14.94
CA SER A 246 7.78 15.82 -13.95
C SER A 246 9.21 15.47 -14.29
N ASP A 247 10.11 16.44 -14.18
CA ASP A 247 11.53 16.18 -14.13
C ASP A 247 11.86 15.25 -12.94
N PRO A 248 13.00 14.54 -12.98
CA PRO A 248 13.42 13.71 -11.87
C PRO A 248 13.79 14.53 -10.64
N PHE A 249 13.49 14.02 -9.46
CA PHE A 249 14.06 14.55 -8.24
C PHE A 249 15.56 14.21 -8.14
N SER A 250 16.29 14.87 -7.24
CA SER A 250 17.69 14.56 -6.98
C SER A 250 17.85 13.21 -6.32
N ARG A 251 18.80 12.41 -6.78
CA ARG A 251 19.22 11.16 -6.15
C ARG A 251 20.23 11.40 -5.03
N PRO A 252 20.28 10.56 -3.98
CA PRO A 252 21.30 10.67 -2.95
C PRO A 252 22.69 10.35 -3.50
N ILE A 253 23.70 11.08 -2.98
CA ILE A 253 25.12 10.87 -3.29
C ILE A 253 25.93 10.67 -1.99
N GLY A 254 27.12 10.09 -2.11
CA GLY A 254 28.00 9.80 -0.98
C GLY A 254 27.81 8.37 -0.47
N ASN A 255 27.81 8.18 0.84
CA ASN A 255 27.66 6.87 1.45
C ASN A 255 26.34 6.76 2.22
N VAL A 256 25.72 5.59 2.18
CA VAL A 256 24.64 5.23 3.10
C VAL A 256 25.21 5.31 4.53
N PRO A 257 24.52 5.99 5.46
CA PRO A 257 25.03 6.09 6.83
C PRO A 257 25.24 4.72 7.46
N LEU A 258 26.37 4.54 8.14
CA LEU A 258 26.60 3.33 8.93
C LEU A 258 25.64 3.35 10.11
N SER A 259 24.80 2.33 10.21
CA SER A 259 23.75 2.22 11.24
C SER A 259 23.93 0.96 12.07
N CYS A 260 23.30 0.96 13.23
CA CYS A 260 23.24 -0.20 14.11
C CYS A 260 21.80 -0.60 14.33
N HIS A 261 21.51 -1.89 14.24
CA HIS A 261 20.16 -2.37 14.50
C HIS A 261 19.85 -2.26 16.00
N PRO A 262 18.86 -1.47 16.43
CA PRO A 262 18.61 -1.17 17.85
C PRO A 262 18.15 -2.39 18.65
N LEU A 263 17.60 -3.42 18.00
CA LEU A 263 17.19 -4.67 18.65
C LEU A 263 18.32 -5.69 18.78
N GLY A 264 19.50 -5.43 18.19
CA GLY A 264 20.63 -6.37 18.20
C GLY A 264 21.18 -6.63 19.59
N ALA A 265 21.53 -7.87 19.87
CA ALA A 265 22.14 -8.27 21.15
C ALA A 265 23.63 -7.88 21.26
N ASN A 266 24.32 -7.71 20.13
CA ASN A 266 25.75 -7.38 20.09
C ASN A 266 25.93 -5.88 19.86
N PRO A 267 26.87 -5.23 20.57
CA PRO A 267 27.13 -3.83 20.35
C PRO A 267 27.67 -3.59 18.93
N CYS A 268 27.13 -2.61 18.26
CA CYS A 268 27.73 -2.07 17.05
C CYS A 268 29.03 -1.34 17.34
N ARG A 269 29.87 -1.21 16.35
CA ARG A 269 31.12 -0.50 16.47
C ARG A 269 31.28 0.56 15.40
N THR A 270 31.86 1.68 15.76
CA THR A 270 32.27 2.71 14.82
C THR A 270 33.40 2.20 13.91
N ALA A 271 33.72 2.92 12.84
CA ALA A 271 34.90 2.66 12.02
C ALA A 271 36.20 2.65 12.82
N SER A 272 36.27 3.39 13.94
CA SER A 272 37.40 3.40 14.89
C SER A 272 37.36 2.23 15.90
N GLY A 273 36.34 1.35 15.85
CA GLY A 273 36.22 0.20 16.74
C GLY A 273 35.55 0.48 18.09
N ALA A 274 35.09 1.71 18.36
CA ALA A 274 34.37 2.03 19.59
C ALA A 274 32.98 1.36 19.58
N ALA A 275 32.56 0.81 20.71
CA ALA A 275 31.24 0.21 20.87
C ALA A 275 30.16 1.29 20.80
N ILE A 276 29.12 1.04 19.98
CA ILE A 276 27.89 1.82 19.92
C ILE A 276 26.79 0.97 20.56
N ALA A 277 25.99 1.56 21.41
CA ALA A 277 24.90 0.83 22.05
C ALA A 277 23.89 0.32 21.01
N GLY A 278 23.55 -0.97 21.07
CA GLY A 278 22.54 -1.64 20.23
C GLY A 278 23.09 -2.36 19.01
N GLY A 279 22.48 -3.32 18.54
CA GLY A 279 22.38 -4.10 17.32
C GLY A 279 23.61 -4.40 16.46
N TYR A 280 23.32 -4.83 15.25
CA TYR A 280 24.28 -5.17 14.21
C TYR A 280 24.64 -3.96 13.35
N PRO A 281 25.90 -3.85 12.83
CA PRO A 281 26.25 -2.78 11.91
C PRO A 281 25.51 -2.99 10.57
N LEU A 282 24.91 -1.93 10.07
CA LEU A 282 24.18 -1.89 8.81
C LEU A 282 24.67 -0.70 7.98
N GLY A 283 24.54 -0.79 6.66
CA GLY A 283 24.88 0.31 5.78
C GLY A 283 26.38 0.53 5.56
N GLY A 284 26.74 1.71 5.11
CA GLY A 284 28.11 2.14 4.86
C GLY A 284 28.61 1.95 3.42
N ALA A 285 27.83 1.36 2.51
CA ALA A 285 28.17 1.33 1.09
C ALA A 285 28.08 2.74 0.47
N ALA A 286 28.89 2.99 -0.57
CA ALA A 286 28.74 4.18 -1.38
C ALA A 286 27.50 4.05 -2.28
N TYR A 287 26.72 5.12 -2.41
CA TYR A 287 25.73 5.19 -3.47
C TYR A 287 26.43 5.08 -4.84
N PRO A 288 25.77 4.47 -5.84
CA PRO A 288 26.35 4.39 -7.18
C PRO A 288 26.76 5.78 -7.69
N ALA A 289 28.01 5.89 -8.13
CA ALA A 289 28.52 7.16 -8.61
C ALA A 289 28.13 7.35 -10.09
N ASP A 290 27.49 8.46 -10.39
CA ASP A 290 27.04 8.82 -11.74
C ASP A 290 28.16 8.79 -12.79
N ALA A 291 29.37 9.26 -12.44
CA ALA A 291 30.51 9.33 -13.38
C ALA A 291 31.02 7.97 -13.86
N THR A 292 30.85 6.93 -13.06
CA THR A 292 31.35 5.57 -13.40
C THR A 292 30.29 4.70 -14.08
N ARG A 293 29.01 5.10 -14.01
CA ARG A 293 27.88 4.39 -14.60
C ARG A 293 26.85 5.39 -15.11
N PRO A 294 27.06 5.97 -16.30
CA PRO A 294 26.06 6.82 -16.94
C PRO A 294 24.74 6.05 -17.07
N GLY A 295 23.65 6.66 -16.69
CA GLY A 295 22.32 6.04 -16.63
C GLY A 295 22.07 5.11 -15.44
N ALA A 296 23.11 4.71 -14.71
CA ALA A 296 22.91 3.94 -13.47
C ALA A 296 22.42 4.86 -12.36
N PHE A 297 21.32 4.48 -11.69
CA PHE A 297 20.74 5.23 -10.60
C PHE A 297 20.15 6.60 -11.00
N GLU A 298 20.13 6.92 -12.28
CA GLU A 298 19.48 8.10 -12.83
C GLU A 298 18.07 7.77 -13.31
N ASN A 299 17.21 8.78 -13.45
CA ASN A 299 15.93 8.64 -14.11
C ASN A 299 15.62 9.87 -14.95
N ASP A 300 14.77 9.71 -15.94
CA ASP A 300 14.32 10.78 -16.84
C ASP A 300 13.07 11.50 -16.31
N GLY A 301 12.70 11.27 -15.05
CA GLY A 301 11.50 11.79 -14.43
C GLY A 301 10.31 10.86 -14.62
N THR A 302 9.15 11.44 -14.87
CA THR A 302 7.92 10.68 -15.08
C THR A 302 7.00 11.31 -16.11
N SER A 303 6.34 10.48 -16.91
CA SER A 303 5.34 10.87 -17.89
C SER A 303 4.15 9.91 -17.83
N GLN A 304 2.96 10.45 -17.57
CA GLN A 304 1.79 9.62 -17.25
C GLN A 304 0.54 10.10 -18.00
N PRO A 305 0.34 9.67 -19.26
CA PRO A 305 -0.91 9.86 -19.96
C PRO A 305 -2.02 9.01 -19.35
N LYS A 306 -3.22 9.53 -19.25
CA LYS A 306 -4.42 8.80 -18.81
C LYS A 306 -5.63 9.11 -19.65
N PHE A 307 -6.49 8.12 -19.78
CA PHE A 307 -7.78 8.23 -20.42
C PHE A 307 -8.79 7.33 -19.70
N GLY A 308 -10.02 7.79 -19.55
CA GLY A 308 -11.09 7.00 -18.94
C GLY A 308 -12.45 7.34 -19.52
N LEU A 309 -13.31 6.34 -19.52
CA LEU A 309 -14.68 6.40 -19.98
C LEU A 309 -15.57 5.67 -18.99
N ARG A 310 -16.71 6.27 -18.65
CA ARG A 310 -17.73 5.65 -17.82
C ARG A 310 -19.12 5.92 -18.40
N PHE A 311 -19.98 4.88 -18.44
CA PHE A 311 -21.41 4.97 -18.68
C PHE A 311 -22.16 4.41 -17.48
N ASP A 312 -23.14 5.13 -17.00
CA ASP A 312 -24.10 4.66 -16.00
C ASP A 312 -25.47 4.50 -16.68
N GLN A 313 -26.11 3.35 -16.48
CA GLN A 313 -27.47 3.06 -16.89
C GLN A 313 -28.33 2.88 -15.64
N GLU A 314 -29.28 3.75 -15.44
CA GLU A 314 -30.25 3.70 -14.35
C GLU A 314 -31.57 3.10 -14.83
N PHE A 315 -32.04 2.08 -14.10
CA PHE A 315 -33.29 1.39 -14.42
C PHE A 315 -34.43 1.94 -13.58
N THR A 316 -35.61 2.02 -14.14
CA THR A 316 -36.84 2.43 -13.43
C THR A 316 -37.16 1.52 -12.22
N SER A 317 -36.63 0.29 -12.22
CA SER A 317 -36.72 -0.65 -11.10
C SER A 317 -35.77 -0.36 -9.94
N GLY A 318 -35.04 0.78 -9.97
CA GLY A 318 -34.07 1.19 -8.96
C GLY A 318 -32.72 0.50 -9.02
N GLY A 319 -32.44 -0.27 -10.08
CA GLY A 319 -31.10 -0.82 -10.36
C GLY A 319 -30.24 0.16 -11.13
N ARG A 320 -28.91 0.05 -11.00
CA ARG A 320 -27.91 0.77 -11.79
C ARG A 320 -26.86 -0.17 -12.33
N MET A 321 -26.59 -0.08 -13.62
CA MET A 321 -25.45 -0.72 -14.28
C MET A 321 -24.39 0.34 -14.59
N THR A 322 -23.13 0.02 -14.32
CA THR A 322 -22.00 0.89 -14.63
C THR A 322 -21.03 0.14 -15.54
N TYR A 323 -20.58 0.80 -16.59
CA TYR A 323 -19.59 0.32 -17.54
C TYR A 323 -18.42 1.30 -17.52
N GLU A 324 -17.22 0.82 -17.24
CA GLU A 324 -16.02 1.64 -17.14
C GLU A 324 -14.87 1.02 -17.91
N GLY A 325 -14.02 1.87 -18.46
CA GLY A 325 -12.77 1.47 -19.09
C GLY A 325 -11.76 2.61 -19.02
N GLY A 326 -10.49 2.27 -18.96
CA GLY A 326 -9.44 3.28 -18.92
C GLY A 326 -8.08 2.72 -19.27
N TYR A 327 -7.17 3.68 -19.49
CA TYR A 327 -5.77 3.47 -19.84
C TYR A 327 -4.91 4.43 -19.03
N TYR A 328 -3.82 3.92 -18.44
CA TYR A 328 -2.82 4.69 -17.70
C TYR A 328 -1.45 4.27 -18.19
N GLY A 329 -0.75 5.17 -18.89
CA GLY A 329 0.65 5.01 -19.25
C GLY A 329 1.53 5.52 -18.12
N THR A 330 2.75 5.02 -18.03
CA THR A 330 3.74 5.48 -17.06
C THR A 330 5.16 5.29 -17.56
N GLU A 331 6.04 6.11 -17.06
CA GLU A 331 7.49 5.93 -16.99
C GLU A 331 7.95 6.52 -15.65
N GLY A 332 9.07 6.04 -15.13
CA GLY A 332 9.60 6.51 -13.85
C GLY A 332 10.28 5.42 -13.07
N ILE A 333 10.73 5.74 -11.85
CA ILE A 333 11.40 4.76 -10.98
C ILE A 333 10.41 4.09 -10.04
N ALA A 334 10.47 2.75 -10.01
CA ALA A 334 9.86 1.89 -9.01
C ALA A 334 10.94 1.21 -8.17
N HIS A 335 10.83 1.27 -6.83
CA HIS A 335 11.77 0.62 -5.93
C HIS A 335 11.29 -0.79 -5.58
N THR A 336 12.25 -1.72 -5.55
CA THR A 336 12.01 -3.12 -5.21
C THR A 336 13.05 -3.62 -4.20
N GLY A 337 12.87 -4.83 -3.70
CA GLY A 337 13.85 -5.47 -2.81
C GLY A 337 15.23 -5.74 -3.44
N ILE A 338 15.38 -5.57 -4.75
CA ILE A 338 16.66 -5.67 -5.46
C ILE A 338 17.11 -4.33 -6.05
N GLY A 339 16.63 -3.23 -5.49
CA GLY A 339 16.96 -1.88 -5.89
C GLY A 339 15.94 -1.23 -6.82
N PRO A 340 16.26 -0.04 -7.36
CA PRO A 340 15.37 0.71 -8.23
C PRO A 340 15.34 0.15 -9.65
N PHE A 341 14.16 0.09 -10.24
CA PHE A 341 13.89 -0.21 -11.63
C PHE A 341 13.33 1.02 -12.34
N GLY A 342 13.85 1.32 -13.54
CA GLY A 342 13.31 2.38 -14.40
C GLY A 342 12.21 1.81 -15.29
N LEU A 343 10.93 2.13 -15.02
CA LEU A 343 9.83 1.79 -15.94
C LEU A 343 10.02 2.56 -17.25
N GLU A 344 10.12 1.82 -18.35
CA GLU A 344 10.32 2.42 -19.67
C GLU A 344 9.05 3.06 -20.22
N SER A 345 9.24 4.07 -21.07
CA SER A 345 8.16 4.73 -21.81
C SER A 345 7.38 3.71 -22.65
N GLY A 346 6.05 3.76 -22.55
CA GLY A 346 5.17 2.77 -23.16
C GLY A 346 4.64 1.73 -22.17
N SER A 347 5.17 1.67 -20.96
CA SER A 347 4.57 0.89 -19.87
C SER A 347 3.17 1.38 -19.54
N TYR A 348 2.20 0.47 -19.35
CA TYR A 348 0.80 0.88 -19.11
C TYR A 348 -0.01 -0.15 -18.32
N MET A 349 -1.08 0.35 -17.74
CA MET A 349 -2.22 -0.45 -17.27
C MET A 349 -3.49 -0.01 -18.00
N ALA A 350 -4.19 -0.95 -18.63
CA ALA A 350 -5.56 -0.76 -19.14
C ALA A 350 -6.54 -1.59 -18.31
N TYR A 351 -7.79 -1.15 -18.25
CA TYR A 351 -8.82 -1.91 -17.54
C TYR A 351 -10.20 -1.77 -18.17
N GLY A 352 -11.04 -2.77 -17.89
CA GLY A 352 -12.50 -2.72 -18.14
C GLY A 352 -13.24 -3.20 -16.90
N ARG A 353 -14.36 -2.58 -16.56
CA ARG A 353 -15.21 -2.95 -15.43
C ARG A 353 -16.68 -2.83 -15.77
N VAL A 354 -17.46 -3.80 -15.29
CA VAL A 354 -18.92 -3.77 -15.34
C VAL A 354 -19.45 -4.06 -13.93
N SER A 355 -20.40 -3.26 -13.45
CA SER A 355 -21.06 -3.53 -12.18
C SER A 355 -22.55 -3.28 -12.22
N TYR A 356 -23.30 -4.07 -11.45
CA TYR A 356 -24.73 -3.93 -11.27
C TYR A 356 -25.04 -3.81 -9.77
N ASN A 357 -25.80 -2.77 -9.42
CA ASN A 357 -26.24 -2.52 -8.05
C ASN A 357 -27.77 -2.34 -8.03
N LYS A 358 -28.47 -3.07 -7.16
CA LYS A 358 -29.90 -2.88 -6.92
C LYS A 358 -30.22 -3.13 -5.44
N GLY A 359 -30.57 -2.07 -4.74
CA GLY A 359 -30.70 -2.13 -3.28
C GLY A 359 -29.35 -2.56 -2.67
N ALA A 360 -29.37 -3.67 -1.95
CA ALA A 360 -28.17 -4.23 -1.33
C ALA A 360 -27.45 -5.29 -2.19
N LEU A 361 -28.03 -5.72 -3.30
CA LEU A 361 -27.37 -6.64 -4.25
C LEU A 361 -26.31 -5.88 -5.03
N ARG A 362 -25.09 -6.43 -5.04
CA ARG A 362 -23.93 -5.95 -5.79
C ARG A 362 -23.34 -7.08 -6.62
N ILE A 363 -23.12 -6.82 -7.89
CA ILE A 363 -22.44 -7.74 -8.80
C ILE A 363 -21.41 -6.89 -9.55
N SER A 364 -20.16 -7.31 -9.57
CA SER A 364 -19.12 -6.61 -10.32
C SER A 364 -18.14 -7.59 -10.95
N GLY A 365 -17.64 -7.22 -12.12
CA GLY A 365 -16.53 -7.88 -12.76
C GLY A 365 -15.59 -6.87 -13.38
N PHE A 366 -14.29 -7.14 -13.31
CA PHE A 366 -13.28 -6.31 -13.96
C PHE A 366 -12.16 -7.14 -14.56
N GLY A 367 -11.47 -6.56 -15.53
CA GLY A 367 -10.20 -7.03 -16.06
C GLY A 367 -9.17 -5.92 -15.99
N ASN A 368 -7.97 -6.20 -15.44
CA ASN A 368 -6.78 -5.36 -15.52
C ASN A 368 -5.78 -5.99 -16.48
N PHE A 369 -5.18 -5.19 -17.34
CA PHE A 369 -4.21 -5.58 -18.35
C PHE A 369 -2.98 -4.70 -18.18
N LEU A 370 -1.87 -5.31 -17.81
CA LEU A 370 -0.62 -4.62 -17.52
C LEU A 370 0.47 -5.13 -18.46
N ASP A 371 1.24 -4.21 -19.04
CA ASP A 371 2.38 -4.50 -19.90
C ASP A 371 3.44 -3.45 -19.62
N ALA A 372 4.61 -3.88 -19.13
CA ALA A 372 5.68 -2.99 -18.79
C ALA A 372 7.05 -3.66 -18.86
N GLU A 373 8.06 -2.86 -19.11
CA GLU A 373 9.46 -3.24 -19.08
C GLU A 373 10.25 -2.26 -18.20
N ALA A 374 11.14 -2.80 -17.38
CA ALA A 374 11.88 -2.01 -16.41
C ALA A 374 13.29 -2.59 -16.21
N PRO A 375 14.35 -1.97 -16.76
CA PRO A 375 15.74 -2.29 -16.42
C PRO A 375 16.05 -1.88 -14.97
N ASN A 376 16.80 -2.73 -14.28
CA ASN A 376 17.33 -2.41 -12.96
C ASN A 376 18.43 -1.37 -13.07
N LEU A 377 18.35 -0.32 -12.24
CA LEU A 377 19.31 0.80 -12.25
C LEU A 377 20.55 0.55 -11.40
N LEU A 378 20.56 -0.52 -10.60
CA LEU A 378 21.62 -0.82 -9.64
C LEU A 378 22.36 -2.12 -9.93
N VAL A 379 21.65 -3.20 -10.28
CA VAL A 379 22.23 -4.54 -10.44
C VAL A 379 22.21 -5.00 -11.89
N SER A 380 23.19 -5.83 -12.23
CA SER A 380 23.40 -6.36 -13.59
C SER A 380 23.17 -7.86 -13.63
N ASP A 381 22.79 -8.35 -14.79
CA ASP A 381 22.78 -9.77 -15.10
C ASP A 381 24.22 -10.23 -15.37
N PRO A 382 24.72 -11.29 -14.71
CA PRO A 382 26.10 -11.73 -14.85
C PRO A 382 26.43 -12.33 -16.20
N ASP A 383 25.44 -12.83 -16.94
CA ASP A 383 25.64 -13.49 -18.23
C ASP A 383 25.69 -12.47 -19.37
N THR A 384 24.85 -11.46 -19.34
CA THR A 384 24.78 -10.39 -20.35
C THR A 384 25.62 -9.17 -20.02
N LEU A 385 25.98 -8.98 -18.74
CA LEU A 385 26.61 -7.79 -18.17
C LEU A 385 25.79 -6.50 -18.34
N GLY A 386 24.58 -6.62 -18.85
CA GLY A 386 23.57 -5.57 -18.90
C GLY A 386 22.75 -5.48 -17.61
N PRO A 387 21.80 -4.53 -17.52
CA PRO A 387 20.89 -4.46 -16.40
C PRO A 387 20.00 -5.71 -16.32
N VAL A 388 19.62 -6.11 -15.13
CA VAL A 388 18.54 -7.10 -14.95
C VAL A 388 17.25 -6.47 -15.49
N ILE A 389 16.59 -7.12 -16.44
CA ILE A 389 15.36 -6.61 -17.07
C ILE A 389 14.14 -7.31 -16.46
N LEU A 390 13.27 -6.53 -15.81
CA LEU A 390 11.95 -6.94 -15.37
C LEU A 390 10.94 -6.58 -16.47
N ALA A 391 10.64 -7.51 -17.35
CA ALA A 391 9.52 -7.40 -18.27
C ALA A 391 8.33 -8.20 -17.71
N PHE A 392 7.15 -7.58 -17.68
CA PHE A 392 5.97 -8.23 -17.14
C PHE A 392 4.71 -7.88 -17.91
N LYS A 393 3.97 -8.93 -18.27
CA LYS A 393 2.67 -8.83 -18.88
C LYS A 393 1.68 -9.65 -18.09
N THR A 394 0.74 -8.97 -17.45
CA THR A 394 -0.21 -9.64 -16.56
C THR A 394 -1.65 -9.30 -16.91
N GLN A 395 -2.53 -10.27 -16.68
CA GLN A 395 -3.97 -10.11 -16.87
C GLN A 395 -4.68 -10.60 -15.60
N THR A 396 -5.43 -9.73 -14.97
CA THR A 396 -6.25 -10.09 -13.79
C THR A 396 -7.71 -9.95 -14.15
N TYR A 397 -8.48 -11.01 -13.96
CA TYR A 397 -9.94 -11.02 -14.08
C TYR A 397 -10.54 -11.32 -12.71
N ASP A 398 -11.50 -10.51 -12.28
CA ASP A 398 -12.19 -10.72 -11.01
C ASP A 398 -13.70 -10.59 -11.21
N PHE A 399 -14.44 -11.47 -10.56
CA PHE A 399 -15.89 -11.42 -10.50
C PHE A 399 -16.34 -11.56 -9.06
N GLU A 400 -17.13 -10.63 -8.56
CA GLU A 400 -17.68 -10.61 -7.20
C GLU A 400 -19.20 -10.48 -7.23
N ILE A 401 -19.85 -11.22 -6.32
CA ILE A 401 -21.27 -11.05 -5.99
C ILE A 401 -21.43 -10.94 -4.48
N GLY A 402 -22.23 -10.00 -4.03
CA GLY A 402 -22.54 -9.79 -2.62
C GLY A 402 -23.94 -9.24 -2.42
N ASN A 403 -24.50 -9.52 -1.25
CA ASN A 403 -25.80 -9.00 -0.83
C ASN A 403 -25.83 -8.70 0.66
N THR A 404 -26.75 -7.83 1.06
CA THR A 404 -26.98 -7.48 2.45
C THR A 404 -28.48 -7.54 2.75
N ASN A 405 -28.85 -8.21 3.83
CA ASN A 405 -30.25 -8.29 4.29
C ASN A 405 -30.36 -7.64 5.67
N VAL A 406 -31.40 -6.82 5.86
CA VAL A 406 -31.76 -6.27 7.16
C VAL A 406 -33.00 -7.05 7.67
N LEU A 407 -32.85 -7.76 8.76
CA LEU A 407 -33.87 -8.65 9.33
C LEU A 407 -34.34 -8.08 10.67
N GLY A 408 -35.67 -7.91 10.82
CA GLY A 408 -36.29 -7.43 12.05
C GLY A 408 -35.82 -6.04 12.51
N GLY A 409 -35.15 -5.27 11.68
CA GLY A 409 -34.60 -3.96 12.04
C GLY A 409 -33.38 -3.98 12.98
N HIS A 410 -32.98 -5.14 13.47
CA HIS A 410 -31.90 -5.31 14.46
C HIS A 410 -30.73 -6.16 13.95
N HIS A 411 -30.90 -6.87 12.85
CA HIS A 411 -29.85 -7.72 12.28
C HIS A 411 -29.49 -7.24 10.88
N ILE A 412 -28.20 -7.11 10.60
CA ILE A 412 -27.66 -6.89 9.25
C ILE A 412 -26.82 -8.12 8.91
N VAL A 413 -27.16 -8.81 7.84
CA VAL A 413 -26.42 -9.97 7.34
C VAL A 413 -25.89 -9.65 5.97
N THR A 414 -24.56 -9.55 5.83
CA THR A 414 -23.84 -9.31 4.57
C THR A 414 -23.10 -10.58 4.20
N TYR A 415 -23.24 -11.02 2.97
CA TYR A 415 -22.55 -12.21 2.47
C TYR A 415 -22.24 -12.09 0.98
N GLY A 416 -21.25 -12.85 0.54
CA GLY A 416 -20.84 -12.83 -0.86
C GLY A 416 -19.61 -13.71 -1.11
N GLY A 417 -19.13 -13.62 -2.33
CA GLY A 417 -17.93 -14.33 -2.76
C GLY A 417 -17.37 -13.77 -4.04
N ASN A 418 -16.14 -14.13 -4.34
CA ASN A 418 -15.49 -13.76 -5.57
C ASN A 418 -14.66 -14.89 -6.15
N VAL A 419 -14.43 -14.80 -7.44
CA VAL A 419 -13.45 -15.60 -8.18
C VAL A 419 -12.53 -14.67 -8.93
N ARG A 420 -11.21 -14.90 -8.78
CA ARG A 420 -10.17 -14.16 -9.47
C ARG A 420 -9.27 -15.11 -10.25
N ARG A 421 -8.93 -14.72 -11.46
CA ARG A 421 -7.95 -15.40 -12.30
C ARG A 421 -6.85 -14.43 -12.66
N ASN A 422 -5.61 -14.80 -12.35
CA ASN A 422 -4.39 -14.07 -12.72
C ASN A 422 -3.60 -14.91 -13.73
N ASN A 423 -3.27 -14.30 -14.86
CA ASN A 423 -2.35 -14.85 -15.85
C ASN A 423 -1.06 -14.03 -15.81
N PHE A 424 0.08 -14.72 -15.79
CA PHE A 424 1.39 -14.11 -15.57
C PHE A 424 2.36 -14.49 -16.70
N ASP A 425 3.03 -13.47 -17.24
CA ASP A 425 4.18 -13.61 -18.13
C ASP A 425 5.26 -12.65 -17.63
N ILE A 426 6.24 -13.17 -16.92
CA ILE A 426 7.22 -12.39 -16.14
C ILE A 426 8.62 -12.91 -16.47
N SER A 427 9.51 -12.02 -16.92
CA SER A 427 10.88 -12.39 -17.34
C SER A 427 11.71 -13.00 -16.21
N LEU A 428 11.50 -12.54 -14.97
CA LEU A 428 12.27 -12.97 -13.79
C LEU A 428 11.67 -14.20 -13.08
N ALA A 429 10.52 -14.70 -13.51
CA ALA A 429 9.83 -15.77 -12.83
C ALA A 429 9.01 -16.61 -13.81
N GLN A 430 9.08 -17.93 -13.70
CA GLN A 430 8.31 -18.85 -14.51
C GLN A 430 7.47 -19.76 -13.62
N GLY A 431 6.16 -19.73 -13.77
CA GLY A 431 5.22 -20.51 -12.97
C GLY A 431 3.84 -20.58 -13.61
N ASP A 432 2.90 -21.20 -12.90
CA ASP A 432 1.54 -21.37 -13.36
C ASP A 432 0.64 -20.18 -13.04
N ASP A 433 -0.30 -19.91 -13.92
CA ASP A 433 -1.39 -18.97 -13.68
C ASP A 433 -2.20 -19.34 -12.43
N ARG A 434 -2.68 -18.31 -11.70
CA ARG A 434 -3.33 -18.49 -10.40
C ARG A 434 -4.84 -18.24 -10.45
N THR A 435 -5.61 -19.13 -9.82
CA THR A 435 -7.05 -18.93 -9.56
C THR A 435 -7.26 -18.82 -8.06
N GLU A 436 -8.07 -17.85 -7.65
CA GLU A 436 -8.40 -17.54 -6.27
C GLU A 436 -9.91 -17.56 -6.10
N LEU A 437 -10.38 -18.18 -5.02
CA LEU A 437 -11.79 -18.26 -4.66
C LEU A 437 -11.97 -17.73 -3.24
N GLY A 438 -12.94 -16.87 -3.02
CA GLY A 438 -13.25 -16.34 -1.71
C GLY A 438 -14.75 -16.35 -1.43
N ALA A 439 -15.13 -16.66 -0.18
CA ALA A 439 -16.49 -16.54 0.29
C ALA A 439 -16.50 -15.93 1.70
N TYR A 440 -17.42 -15.01 1.95
CA TYR A 440 -17.52 -14.31 3.23
C TYR A 440 -18.96 -14.19 3.71
N GLY A 441 -19.08 -14.12 5.06
CA GLY A 441 -20.31 -13.78 5.75
C GLY A 441 -20.01 -12.86 6.93
N HIS A 442 -20.87 -11.89 7.15
CA HIS A 442 -20.77 -10.92 8.24
C HIS A 442 -22.16 -10.65 8.80
N TRP A 443 -22.32 -10.79 10.12
CA TRP A 443 -23.56 -10.56 10.84
C TRP A 443 -23.36 -9.49 11.89
N GLU A 444 -24.24 -8.52 11.93
CA GLU A 444 -24.31 -7.47 12.93
C GLU A 444 -25.64 -7.53 13.66
N TYR A 445 -25.60 -7.36 14.98
CA TYR A 445 -26.75 -7.34 15.85
C TYR A 445 -26.77 -6.07 16.69
N PHE A 446 -27.87 -5.35 16.62
CA PHE A 446 -28.09 -4.12 17.33
C PHE A 446 -29.09 -4.35 18.48
N VAL A 447 -28.67 -4.01 19.70
CA VAL A 447 -29.52 -4.09 20.87
C VAL A 447 -29.22 -2.90 21.80
N ASP A 448 -30.20 -2.03 21.98
CA ASP A 448 -30.11 -0.79 22.78
C ASP A 448 -28.85 0.02 22.34
N LYS A 449 -27.87 0.14 23.22
CA LYS A 449 -26.61 0.87 23.00
C LYS A 449 -25.49 0.02 22.48
N PHE A 450 -25.71 -1.25 22.25
CA PHE A 450 -24.69 -2.20 21.83
C PHE A 450 -24.88 -2.61 20.37
N ARG A 451 -23.77 -2.79 19.69
CA ARG A 451 -23.68 -3.42 18.39
C ARG A 451 -22.62 -4.53 18.47
N PHE A 452 -23.01 -5.73 18.13
CA PHE A 452 -22.16 -6.89 18.03
C PHE A 452 -21.96 -7.21 16.57
N ALA A 453 -20.72 -7.49 16.16
CA ALA A 453 -20.41 -7.90 14.80
C ALA A 453 -19.55 -9.16 14.82
N VAL A 454 -19.96 -10.14 14.02
CA VAL A 454 -19.24 -11.41 13.81
C VAL A 454 -19.13 -11.63 12.31
N GLY A 455 -17.95 -11.92 11.83
CA GLY A 455 -17.72 -12.20 10.42
C GLY A 455 -16.65 -13.25 10.22
N ALA A 456 -16.70 -13.88 9.07
CA ALA A 456 -15.67 -14.82 8.65
C ALA A 456 -15.54 -14.81 7.12
N ARG A 457 -14.34 -15.09 6.66
CA ARG A 457 -14.04 -15.32 5.24
C ARG A 457 -13.16 -16.55 5.10
N VAL A 458 -13.37 -17.30 4.04
CA VAL A 458 -12.54 -18.41 3.62
C VAL A 458 -12.04 -18.11 2.21
N ASP A 459 -10.72 -18.19 2.00
CA ASP A 459 -10.08 -18.00 0.72
C ASP A 459 -9.28 -19.24 0.33
N LYS A 460 -9.30 -19.62 -0.94
CA LYS A 460 -8.50 -20.68 -1.52
C LYS A 460 -7.68 -20.14 -2.68
N PHE A 461 -6.38 -20.28 -2.58
CA PHE A 461 -5.41 -19.91 -3.61
C PHE A 461 -4.83 -21.13 -4.29
N GLY A 462 -4.47 -20.97 -5.57
CA GLY A 462 -3.85 -22.07 -6.31
C GLY A 462 -2.45 -22.44 -5.85
N ASN A 463 -1.78 -21.52 -5.17
CA ASN A 463 -0.39 -21.67 -4.69
C ASN A 463 -0.27 -21.91 -3.17
N ILE A 464 -1.39 -22.03 -2.46
CA ILE A 464 -1.42 -22.35 -1.02
C ILE A 464 -2.20 -23.65 -0.85
N GLU A 465 -1.64 -24.60 -0.09
CA GLU A 465 -2.22 -25.95 0.02
C GLU A 465 -3.57 -25.92 0.73
N ASP A 466 -3.67 -25.21 1.85
CA ASP A 466 -4.88 -25.16 2.68
C ASP A 466 -5.69 -23.88 2.43
N PRO A 467 -7.02 -23.90 2.63
CA PRO A 467 -7.84 -22.68 2.63
C PRO A 467 -7.49 -21.79 3.82
N VAL A 468 -7.39 -20.49 3.59
CA VAL A 468 -7.10 -19.49 4.61
C VAL A 468 -8.40 -19.00 5.25
N PHE A 469 -8.46 -18.97 6.58
CA PHE A 469 -9.62 -18.55 7.35
C PHE A 469 -9.36 -17.22 8.08
N SER A 470 -10.21 -16.22 7.82
CA SER A 470 -10.10 -14.87 8.39
C SER A 470 -11.36 -14.54 9.22
N PRO A 471 -11.33 -14.71 10.55
CA PRO A 471 -12.43 -14.32 11.44
C PRO A 471 -12.37 -12.84 11.82
N ARG A 472 -13.53 -12.30 12.23
CA ARG A 472 -13.71 -10.96 12.81
C ARG A 472 -14.71 -11.00 13.92
N LEU A 473 -14.38 -10.36 15.03
CA LEU A 473 -15.28 -10.13 16.16
C LEU A 473 -15.21 -8.66 16.56
N SER A 474 -16.34 -8.03 16.83
CA SER A 474 -16.37 -6.64 17.31
C SER A 474 -17.56 -6.41 18.22
N ILE A 475 -17.33 -5.65 19.28
CA ILE A 475 -18.36 -5.09 20.14
C ILE A 475 -18.21 -3.58 20.16
N MET A 476 -19.29 -2.87 19.94
CA MET A 476 -19.36 -1.43 20.03
C MET A 476 -20.41 -1.02 21.05
N PHE A 477 -20.05 -0.12 21.93
CA PHE A 477 -20.94 0.53 22.91
C PHE A 477 -21.13 1.99 22.54
N LYS A 478 -22.39 2.42 22.38
CA LYS A 478 -22.78 3.79 22.07
C LYS A 478 -23.56 4.37 23.24
N PRO A 479 -22.90 5.02 24.21
CA PRO A 479 -23.59 5.66 25.34
C PRO A 479 -24.57 6.73 24.88
N THR A 480 -24.25 7.43 23.79
CA THR A 480 -25.08 8.40 23.08
C THR A 480 -24.92 8.23 21.57
N PRO A 481 -25.79 8.82 20.72
CA PRO A 481 -25.61 8.77 19.26
C PRO A 481 -24.26 9.32 18.77
N ASP A 482 -23.67 10.26 19.50
CA ASP A 482 -22.46 10.99 19.13
C ASP A 482 -21.16 10.38 19.69
N HIS A 483 -21.25 9.30 20.45
CA HIS A 483 -20.09 8.66 21.06
C HIS A 483 -20.12 7.15 20.87
N SER A 484 -19.00 6.58 20.48
CA SER A 484 -18.81 5.13 20.36
C SER A 484 -17.47 4.68 20.96
N VAL A 485 -17.50 3.55 21.67
CA VAL A 485 -16.33 2.80 22.13
C VAL A 485 -16.41 1.43 21.48
N ARG A 486 -15.34 0.98 20.86
CA ARG A 486 -15.29 -0.31 20.17
C ARG A 486 -14.11 -1.13 20.65
N ALA A 487 -14.31 -2.43 20.85
CA ALA A 487 -13.26 -3.42 20.95
C ALA A 487 -13.41 -4.43 19.81
N SER A 488 -12.34 -4.81 19.17
CA SER A 488 -12.37 -5.74 18.04
C SER A 488 -11.15 -6.66 17.98
N TYR A 489 -11.39 -7.86 17.46
CA TYR A 489 -10.40 -8.81 17.02
C TYR A 489 -10.62 -9.09 15.53
N ASN A 490 -9.54 -9.08 14.76
CA ASN A 490 -9.57 -9.38 13.33
C ASN A 490 -8.33 -10.18 12.97
N ARG A 491 -8.50 -11.22 12.14
CA ARG A 491 -7.41 -11.88 11.46
C ARG A 491 -7.42 -11.53 9.98
N ALA A 492 -6.24 -11.23 9.43
CA ALA A 492 -6.03 -10.97 8.02
C ALA A 492 -4.76 -11.66 7.55
N PHE A 493 -4.57 -11.74 6.23
CA PHE A 493 -3.42 -12.43 5.65
C PHE A 493 -2.92 -11.77 4.36
N VAL A 494 -1.63 -11.99 4.08
CA VAL A 494 -0.98 -11.71 2.80
C VAL A 494 -0.74 -13.02 2.09
N SER A 495 -1.20 -13.15 0.85
CA SER A 495 -0.86 -14.31 0.02
C SER A 495 0.53 -14.14 -0.59
N PRO A 496 1.35 -15.20 -0.67
CA PRO A 496 2.59 -15.14 -1.43
C PRO A 496 2.33 -14.66 -2.87
N SER A 497 3.13 -13.70 -3.33
CA SER A 497 3.05 -13.22 -4.70
C SER A 497 3.62 -14.25 -5.68
N PHE A 498 3.41 -14.02 -6.99
CA PHE A 498 4.01 -14.87 -8.01
C PHE A 498 5.55 -14.87 -7.94
N ILE A 499 6.15 -13.70 -7.71
CA ILE A 499 7.60 -13.55 -7.52
C ILE A 499 8.09 -14.31 -6.27
N ASN A 500 7.32 -14.28 -5.17
CA ASN A 500 7.71 -15.03 -3.96
C ASN A 500 7.85 -16.53 -4.24
N ASN A 501 6.98 -17.08 -5.10
CA ASN A 501 6.97 -18.50 -5.39
C ASN A 501 7.92 -18.92 -6.53
N TYR A 502 8.13 -18.07 -7.55
CA TYR A 502 8.71 -18.50 -8.83
C TYR A 502 9.88 -17.65 -9.33
N LEU A 503 10.40 -16.70 -8.52
CA LEU A 503 11.59 -15.92 -8.90
C LEU A 503 12.73 -16.86 -9.32
N ASN A 504 13.44 -16.52 -10.39
CA ASN A 504 14.63 -17.23 -10.84
C ASN A 504 15.53 -16.27 -11.61
N GLN A 505 16.46 -15.64 -10.88
CA GLN A 505 17.35 -14.64 -11.45
C GLN A 505 18.73 -14.70 -10.82
N ASN A 506 19.75 -14.58 -11.66
CA ASN A 506 21.11 -14.32 -11.24
C ASN A 506 21.34 -12.81 -11.18
N ILE A 507 21.91 -12.34 -10.08
CA ILE A 507 22.10 -10.91 -9.82
C ILE A 507 23.58 -10.66 -9.55
N GLN A 508 24.16 -9.70 -10.25
CA GLN A 508 25.51 -9.24 -10.01
C GLN A 508 25.49 -7.82 -9.45
N PHE A 509 26.06 -7.66 -8.26
CA PHE A 509 26.13 -6.34 -7.64
C PHE A 509 27.16 -5.44 -8.36
N PRO A 510 26.88 -4.14 -8.48
CA PRO A 510 27.69 -3.21 -9.23
C PRO A 510 29.05 -2.92 -8.60
N GLN A 511 29.15 -3.10 -7.28
CA GLN A 511 30.37 -2.79 -6.56
C GLN A 511 31.24 -4.03 -6.39
N PRO A 512 32.49 -4.01 -6.86
CA PRO A 512 33.38 -5.13 -6.63
C PRO A 512 33.72 -5.27 -5.15
N VAL A 513 33.74 -6.50 -4.70
CA VAL A 513 34.29 -6.88 -3.39
C VAL A 513 35.81 -6.85 -3.54
N ASP A 514 36.47 -5.92 -2.84
CA ASP A 514 37.92 -5.83 -2.78
C ASP A 514 38.43 -6.33 -1.41
N LEU A 515 39.00 -7.51 -1.41
CA LEU A 515 39.63 -8.11 -0.24
C LEU A 515 41.13 -7.87 -0.19
N THR A 516 41.72 -7.19 -1.17
CA THR A 516 43.17 -6.97 -1.26
C THR A 516 43.76 -6.21 -0.06
N PRO A 517 43.05 -5.25 0.60
CA PRO A 517 43.55 -4.62 1.81
C PRO A 517 43.78 -5.57 3.00
N LEU A 518 43.15 -6.74 2.97
CA LEU A 518 43.31 -7.76 4.02
C LEU A 518 44.57 -8.63 3.84
N ARG A 519 45.21 -8.62 2.68
CA ARG A 519 46.39 -9.46 2.40
C ARG A 519 47.49 -9.35 3.49
N PRO A 520 47.87 -8.15 3.97
CA PRO A 520 48.88 -8.03 5.01
C PRO A 520 48.43 -8.62 6.36
N LEU A 521 47.14 -8.59 6.67
CA LEU A 521 46.59 -9.09 7.94
C LEU A 521 46.50 -10.61 7.96
N LEU A 522 46.40 -11.24 6.81
CA LEU A 522 46.22 -12.68 6.64
C LEU A 522 47.52 -13.48 6.57
N GLY A 523 48.68 -12.81 6.58
CA GLY A 523 50.00 -13.47 6.50
C GLY A 523 50.12 -14.35 5.26
N PRO A 524 50.55 -15.62 5.37
CA PRO A 524 50.65 -16.54 4.23
C PRO A 524 49.32 -16.78 3.49
N ALA A 525 48.21 -16.72 4.20
CA ALA A 525 46.89 -16.86 3.59
C ALA A 525 46.49 -15.66 2.75
N GLY A 526 47.16 -14.52 2.87
CA GLY A 526 46.95 -13.37 1.99
C GLY A 526 47.17 -13.65 0.50
N ALA A 527 47.98 -14.69 0.19
CA ALA A 527 48.18 -15.16 -1.19
C ALA A 527 46.89 -15.79 -1.80
N LEU A 528 45.94 -16.20 -0.97
CA LEU A 528 44.65 -16.75 -1.41
C LEU A 528 43.61 -15.66 -1.73
N VAL A 529 43.89 -14.40 -1.38
CA VAL A 529 42.97 -13.28 -1.62
C VAL A 529 42.97 -12.96 -3.13
N PRO A 530 41.80 -13.12 -3.78
CA PRO A 530 41.69 -12.83 -5.20
C PRO A 530 41.85 -11.33 -5.50
N PRO A 531 41.98 -10.91 -6.77
CA PRO A 531 41.78 -9.53 -7.17
C PRO A 531 40.31 -9.12 -6.88
N PRO A 532 39.97 -7.82 -6.91
CA PRO A 532 38.61 -7.37 -6.78
C PRO A 532 37.64 -8.10 -7.75
N PHE A 533 36.48 -8.54 -7.26
CA PHE A 533 35.53 -9.35 -8.04
C PHE A 533 34.08 -8.92 -7.73
N LEU A 534 33.20 -9.10 -8.71
CA LEU A 534 31.79 -8.84 -8.56
C LEU A 534 31.10 -10.05 -7.89
N LEU A 535 30.24 -9.77 -6.91
CA LEU A 535 29.48 -10.79 -6.23
C LEU A 535 28.23 -11.14 -7.05
N THR A 536 28.07 -12.43 -7.35
CA THR A 536 26.88 -12.97 -8.01
C THR A 536 26.06 -13.76 -6.99
N VAL A 537 24.78 -13.50 -6.94
CA VAL A 537 23.80 -14.17 -6.09
C VAL A 537 22.72 -14.79 -6.96
N ASN A 538 22.39 -16.05 -6.72
CA ASN A 538 21.21 -16.68 -7.30
C ASN A 538 20.00 -16.36 -6.41
N ALA A 539 19.07 -15.58 -6.95
CA ALA A 539 17.79 -15.24 -6.31
C ALA A 539 16.70 -16.14 -6.88
N PHE A 540 16.01 -16.89 -6.03
CA PHE A 540 14.94 -17.78 -6.46
C PHE A 540 13.73 -17.74 -5.53
N GLY A 541 12.55 -18.12 -6.07
CA GLY A 541 11.31 -18.21 -5.32
C GLY A 541 11.22 -19.49 -4.49
N ASN A 542 10.23 -19.55 -3.64
CA ASN A 542 9.92 -20.71 -2.83
C ASN A 542 8.45 -21.11 -3.04
N SER A 543 8.23 -22.24 -3.74
CA SER A 543 6.88 -22.72 -4.06
C SER A 543 6.13 -23.29 -2.84
N GLU A 544 6.81 -23.51 -1.71
CA GLU A 544 6.24 -24.03 -0.47
C GLU A 544 5.88 -22.94 0.55
N MET A 545 5.79 -21.69 0.08
CA MET A 545 5.40 -20.55 0.93
C MET A 545 3.99 -20.70 1.45
N ARG A 546 3.82 -20.40 2.74
CA ARG A 546 2.51 -20.22 3.38
C ARG A 546 2.10 -18.76 3.33
N GLU A 547 0.83 -18.49 3.62
CA GLU A 547 0.37 -17.13 3.82
C GLU A 547 1.00 -16.51 5.08
N GLN A 548 1.32 -15.23 5.03
CA GLN A 548 1.61 -14.45 6.23
C GLN A 548 0.29 -14.09 6.89
N SER A 549 0.08 -14.41 8.15
CA SER A 549 -1.14 -14.09 8.87
C SER A 549 -0.91 -13.07 9.99
N THR A 550 -1.90 -12.21 10.24
CA THR A 550 -1.85 -11.18 11.27
C THR A 550 -3.11 -11.22 12.11
N ASP A 551 -2.94 -11.44 13.40
CA ASP A 551 -3.96 -11.31 14.42
C ASP A 551 -3.90 -9.90 15.04
N ALA A 552 -5.00 -9.15 15.00
CA ALA A 552 -5.05 -7.79 15.49
C ALA A 552 -6.13 -7.58 16.53
N TYR A 553 -5.76 -6.93 17.61
CA TYR A 553 -6.61 -6.49 18.71
C TYR A 553 -6.65 -4.98 18.76
N GLU A 554 -7.83 -4.40 18.83
CA GLU A 554 -7.99 -2.94 18.86
C GLU A 554 -9.06 -2.52 19.85
N VAL A 555 -8.78 -1.44 20.59
CA VAL A 555 -9.77 -0.66 21.30
C VAL A 555 -9.77 0.76 20.72
N ALA A 556 -10.96 1.24 20.32
CA ALA A 556 -11.08 2.55 19.70
C ALA A 556 -12.27 3.34 20.31
N TYR A 557 -12.10 4.65 20.36
CA TYR A 557 -13.12 5.62 20.71
C TYR A 557 -13.29 6.60 19.57
N THR A 558 -14.55 6.94 19.25
CA THR A 558 -14.89 8.05 18.36
C THR A 558 -16.01 8.85 19.01
N GLY A 559 -15.87 10.15 19.08
CA GLY A 559 -16.88 11.00 19.67
C GLY A 559 -16.93 12.39 19.08
N THR A 560 -18.15 12.94 18.97
CA THR A 560 -18.42 14.28 18.49
C THR A 560 -18.99 15.13 19.62
N PHE A 561 -18.42 16.28 19.85
CA PHE A 561 -18.75 17.22 20.91
C PHE A 561 -19.35 18.48 20.32
N GLY A 562 -20.60 18.75 20.69
CA GLY A 562 -21.33 19.96 20.27
C GLY A 562 -21.48 20.13 18.76
N GLY A 563 -21.38 19.03 17.98
CA GLY A 563 -21.45 19.05 16.53
C GLY A 563 -20.31 19.83 15.84
N LYS A 564 -19.22 20.13 16.56
CA LYS A 564 -18.08 20.93 16.06
C LYS A 564 -16.72 20.26 16.21
N THR A 565 -16.58 19.38 17.19
CA THR A 565 -15.29 18.72 17.48
C THR A 565 -15.48 17.22 17.39
N THR A 566 -14.71 16.57 16.53
CA THR A 566 -14.63 15.10 16.47
C THR A 566 -13.29 14.66 17.02
N LEU A 567 -13.31 13.72 17.96
CA LEU A 567 -12.13 13.07 18.53
C LEU A 567 -12.14 11.61 18.13
N GLY A 568 -10.98 11.11 17.69
CA GLY A 568 -10.70 9.70 17.46
C GLY A 568 -9.50 9.25 18.29
N LEU A 569 -9.63 8.10 18.96
CA LEU A 569 -8.53 7.43 19.67
C LEU A 569 -8.55 5.95 19.30
N ALA A 570 -7.39 5.35 19.04
CA ALA A 570 -7.28 3.92 18.84
C ALA A 570 -5.97 3.41 19.47
N ALA A 571 -6.05 2.30 20.17
CA ALA A 571 -4.89 1.54 20.63
C ALA A 571 -4.97 0.14 20.00
N TYR A 572 -3.86 -0.33 19.45
CA TYR A 572 -3.79 -1.59 18.73
C TYR A 572 -2.58 -2.43 19.13
N LEU A 573 -2.74 -3.73 18.95
CA LEU A 573 -1.68 -4.74 19.04
C LEU A 573 -1.89 -5.71 17.89
N THR A 574 -0.81 -6.02 17.15
CA THR A 574 -0.85 -6.98 16.04
C THR A 574 0.28 -7.98 16.17
N ASP A 575 -0.05 -9.26 16.11
CA ASP A 575 0.89 -10.36 16.04
C ASP A 575 0.87 -10.90 14.60
N THR A 576 2.03 -10.93 13.97
CA THR A 576 2.17 -11.39 12.58
C THR A 576 3.05 -12.61 12.55
N ASP A 577 2.50 -13.69 12.04
CA ASP A 577 3.14 -14.99 11.87
C ASP A 577 3.47 -15.25 10.40
N ASP A 578 4.43 -16.18 10.18
CA ASP A 578 4.84 -16.59 8.84
C ASP A 578 5.20 -15.41 7.92
N ASN A 579 5.91 -14.43 8.48
CA ASN A 579 6.28 -13.22 7.75
C ASN A 579 7.02 -13.55 6.46
N ILE A 580 6.46 -13.12 5.32
CA ILE A 580 7.06 -13.31 4.00
C ILE A 580 8.23 -12.35 3.86
N ASN A 581 9.45 -12.88 3.82
CA ASN A 581 10.65 -12.08 3.66
C ASN A 581 11.65 -12.74 2.71
N PHE A 582 12.46 -11.93 2.04
CA PHE A 582 13.54 -12.38 1.18
C PHE A 582 14.85 -12.36 1.96
N ALA A 583 15.55 -13.47 2.01
CA ALA A 583 16.73 -13.61 2.85
C ALA A 583 17.82 -14.45 2.17
N TYR A 584 19.07 -14.17 2.54
CA TYR A 584 20.19 -14.98 2.12
C TYR A 584 20.16 -16.36 2.78
N ILE A 585 20.54 -17.38 2.02
CA ILE A 585 20.69 -18.75 2.49
C ILE A 585 22.18 -19.09 2.60
N PHE A 586 22.58 -19.54 3.78
CA PHE A 586 23.94 -19.93 4.07
C PHE A 586 24.03 -21.38 4.53
N PRO A 587 25.14 -22.10 4.27
CA PRO A 587 25.33 -23.42 4.82
C PRO A 587 25.25 -23.45 6.35
N PRO A 588 24.79 -24.55 6.95
CA PRO A 588 24.77 -24.72 8.39
C PRO A 588 26.16 -24.50 9.01
N GLY A 589 26.19 -23.76 10.11
CA GLY A 589 27.45 -23.46 10.83
C GLY A 589 28.25 -22.32 10.24
N THR A 590 27.72 -21.52 9.31
CA THR A 590 28.37 -20.28 8.85
C THR A 590 28.56 -19.33 10.01
N PRO A 591 29.81 -19.00 10.41
CA PRO A 591 30.05 -18.18 11.60
C PRO A 591 29.37 -16.83 11.55
N GLY A 592 28.73 -16.45 12.64
CA GLY A 592 28.12 -15.16 12.86
C GLY A 592 26.73 -14.98 12.29
N TYR A 593 26.11 -15.99 11.73
CA TYR A 593 24.67 -15.99 11.49
C TYR A 593 23.94 -16.48 12.75
N PRO A 594 22.84 -15.81 13.10
CA PRO A 594 22.18 -16.05 14.39
C PRO A 594 21.55 -17.44 14.54
N SER A 595 21.23 -18.11 13.43
CA SER A 595 20.67 -19.46 13.48
C SER A 595 21.19 -20.31 12.33
N PRO A 596 22.00 -21.35 12.61
CA PRO A 596 22.44 -22.28 11.57
C PRO A 596 21.28 -23.05 10.94
N THR A 597 20.18 -23.25 11.64
CA THR A 597 18.99 -23.95 11.13
C THR A 597 18.18 -23.12 10.14
N TYR A 598 18.33 -21.81 10.19
CA TYR A 598 17.70 -20.86 9.28
C TYR A 598 18.11 -21.09 7.83
N TYR A 599 19.35 -21.52 7.63
CA TYR A 599 19.93 -21.72 6.29
C TYR A 599 20.11 -23.20 5.92
N SER A 600 19.49 -24.11 6.64
CA SER A 600 19.62 -25.53 6.39
C SER A 600 18.84 -25.94 5.15
N THR A 601 19.56 -26.28 4.09
CA THR A 601 19.00 -26.87 2.86
C THR A 601 18.47 -28.28 3.06
N SER A 602 18.83 -28.92 4.18
CA SER A 602 18.50 -30.31 4.48
C SER A 602 17.40 -30.47 5.55
N ASN A 603 16.73 -29.38 5.95
CA ASN A 603 15.63 -29.47 6.91
C ASN A 603 14.28 -29.29 6.18
N PRO A 604 13.65 -30.38 5.72
CA PRO A 604 12.35 -30.30 5.03
C PRO A 604 11.23 -29.73 5.92
N ALA A 605 11.37 -29.80 7.26
CA ALA A 605 10.43 -29.20 8.20
C ALA A 605 10.39 -27.65 8.12
N LYS A 606 11.38 -27.02 7.51
CA LYS A 606 11.42 -25.57 7.29
C LYS A 606 10.93 -25.16 5.89
N GLY A 607 10.47 -26.08 5.06
CA GLY A 607 9.84 -25.80 3.77
C GLY A 607 10.76 -25.23 2.68
N VAL A 608 12.08 -25.29 2.85
CA VAL A 608 13.03 -24.72 1.88
C VAL A 608 13.78 -25.84 1.17
N THR A 609 13.44 -26.09 -0.07
CA THR A 609 14.20 -26.97 -0.97
C THR A 609 15.06 -26.09 -1.88
N LEU A 610 16.37 -26.09 -1.68
CA LEU A 610 17.25 -25.42 -2.62
C LEU A 610 17.23 -26.12 -3.98
N PRO A 611 17.20 -25.36 -5.09
CA PRO A 611 17.34 -25.95 -6.41
C PRO A 611 18.65 -26.74 -6.48
N THR A 612 18.59 -27.98 -6.85
CA THR A 612 19.77 -28.84 -7.06
C THR A 612 20.50 -28.49 -8.33
N ALA A 613 19.92 -27.64 -9.18
CA ALA A 613 20.46 -27.32 -10.48
C ALA A 613 21.21 -25.98 -10.44
N THR A 614 22.36 -26.01 -11.02
CA THR A 614 23.10 -24.88 -11.57
C THR A 614 23.29 -23.70 -10.63
N THR A 615 24.15 -23.90 -9.67
CA THR A 615 24.90 -22.75 -9.13
C THR A 615 25.43 -21.96 -10.31
N PRO A 616 25.10 -20.67 -10.47
CA PRO A 616 25.71 -19.87 -11.51
C PRO A 616 27.22 -19.99 -11.37
N ALA A 617 27.92 -20.08 -12.50
CA ALA A 617 29.36 -20.07 -12.48
C ALA A 617 29.81 -18.77 -11.83
N GLN A 618 30.23 -18.84 -10.58
CA GLN A 618 30.82 -17.67 -9.95
C GLN A 618 32.11 -17.33 -10.72
N PRO A 619 32.32 -16.08 -11.11
CA PRO A 619 33.49 -15.68 -11.83
C PRO A 619 34.78 -15.93 -11.03
N ILE A 620 34.65 -16.05 -9.69
CA ILE A 620 35.76 -16.38 -8.80
C ILE A 620 35.28 -17.37 -7.72
N THR A 621 35.91 -18.55 -7.67
CA THR A 621 35.68 -19.47 -6.58
C THR A 621 36.58 -19.10 -5.40
N LEU A 622 35.98 -18.68 -4.30
CA LEU A 622 36.72 -18.41 -3.07
C LEU A 622 37.13 -19.72 -2.39
N SER A 623 38.39 -19.78 -1.96
CA SER A 623 38.90 -20.92 -1.21
C SER A 623 38.15 -21.10 0.10
N PRO A 624 37.65 -22.31 0.47
CA PRO A 624 37.05 -22.55 1.77
C PRO A 624 37.94 -22.12 2.96
N VAL A 625 39.24 -22.22 2.81
CA VAL A 625 40.21 -21.74 3.81
C VAL A 625 40.11 -20.22 3.97
N LEU A 626 40.06 -19.47 2.86
CA LEU A 626 39.91 -18.02 2.88
C LEU A 626 38.56 -17.63 3.52
N MET A 627 37.50 -18.29 3.14
CA MET A 627 36.16 -18.05 3.72
C MET A 627 36.15 -18.27 5.22
N GLY A 628 36.75 -19.34 5.70
CA GLY A 628 36.91 -19.61 7.13
C GLY A 628 37.70 -18.53 7.87
N ILE A 629 38.75 -17.99 7.24
CA ILE A 629 39.55 -16.90 7.81
C ILE A 629 38.76 -15.57 7.84
N LEU A 630 38.11 -15.23 6.74
CA LEU A 630 37.31 -14.00 6.62
C LEU A 630 36.18 -13.97 7.66
N ALA A 631 35.56 -15.11 7.93
CA ALA A 631 34.54 -15.26 8.97
C ALA A 631 35.06 -15.06 10.41
N GLN A 632 36.36 -15.14 10.61
CA GLN A 632 36.98 -14.97 11.94
C GLN A 632 37.65 -13.61 12.11
N ILE A 633 37.63 -12.73 11.13
CA ILE A 633 38.20 -11.37 11.25
C ILE A 633 37.49 -10.62 12.37
N PRO A 634 38.24 -10.13 13.39
CA PRO A 634 37.64 -9.39 14.49
C PRO A 634 36.97 -8.07 14.08
N PRO A 635 35.96 -7.61 14.81
CA PRO A 635 35.23 -6.38 14.49
C PRO A 635 36.11 -5.13 14.38
N GLN A 636 37.18 -5.01 15.15
CA GLN A 636 38.11 -3.88 15.08
C GLN A 636 38.86 -3.77 13.72
N PHE A 637 38.84 -4.82 12.91
CA PHE A 637 39.40 -4.86 11.56
C PHE A 637 38.30 -4.92 10.47
N GLY A 638 37.08 -4.54 10.81
CA GLY A 638 35.94 -4.52 9.86
C GLY A 638 35.28 -5.86 9.60
N GLY A 639 35.57 -6.90 10.40
CA GLY A 639 34.98 -8.22 10.26
C GLY A 639 33.87 -8.53 11.29
N PRO A 640 33.35 -9.75 11.32
CA PRO A 640 33.63 -10.82 10.34
C PRO A 640 33.12 -10.46 8.93
N ILE A 641 33.94 -10.73 7.90
CA ILE A 641 33.53 -10.58 6.52
C ILE A 641 32.78 -11.84 6.09
N ARG A 642 31.54 -11.70 5.74
CA ARG A 642 30.67 -12.78 5.30
C ARG A 642 30.25 -12.50 3.87
N LEU A 643 30.58 -13.43 3.01
CA LEU A 643 30.13 -13.41 1.63
C LEU A 643 29.00 -14.43 1.51
N PRO A 644 27.83 -14.06 0.99
CA PRO A 644 26.76 -15.00 0.78
C PRO A 644 27.24 -16.11 -0.16
N GLU A 645 27.06 -17.37 0.28
CA GLU A 645 27.47 -18.50 -0.50
C GLU A 645 26.40 -18.88 -1.52
N LYS A 646 25.90 -18.00 -2.34
CA LYS A 646 25.24 -18.38 -3.59
C LYS A 646 23.75 -18.15 -3.74
N ALA A 647 22.97 -18.02 -2.65
CA ALA A 647 21.54 -18.06 -2.84
C ALA A 647 20.78 -17.13 -1.88
N ALA A 648 19.70 -16.59 -2.40
CA ALA A 648 18.69 -15.88 -1.61
C ALA A 648 17.30 -16.34 -2.03
N THR A 649 16.38 -16.50 -1.09
CA THR A 649 15.01 -16.96 -1.37
C THR A 649 14.00 -16.33 -0.42
N TYR A 650 12.75 -16.50 -0.72
CA TYR A 650 11.67 -16.11 0.17
C TYR A 650 11.44 -17.18 1.26
N LEU A 651 11.23 -16.70 2.48
CA LEU A 651 10.99 -17.52 3.65
C LEU A 651 9.78 -17.03 4.44
N ASN A 652 9.10 -17.92 5.13
CA ASN A 652 8.14 -17.59 6.18
C ASN A 652 8.91 -17.50 7.51
N LEU A 653 9.05 -16.27 8.04
CA LEU A 653 9.77 -16.02 9.28
C LEU A 653 8.83 -15.99 10.48
N GLY A 654 9.34 -16.31 11.66
CA GLY A 654 8.59 -16.42 12.89
C GLY A 654 7.92 -15.14 13.36
N PRO A 655 7.22 -15.18 14.51
CA PRO A 655 6.27 -14.12 14.85
C PRO A 655 6.94 -12.82 15.27
N ILE A 656 6.30 -11.70 14.88
CA ILE A 656 6.67 -10.35 15.25
C ILE A 656 5.43 -9.60 15.74
N ARG A 657 5.59 -8.82 16.80
CA ARG A 657 4.53 -7.98 17.39
C ARG A 657 4.74 -6.51 17.11
N ASN A 658 3.70 -5.84 16.66
CA ASN A 658 3.64 -4.38 16.57
C ASN A 658 2.50 -3.85 17.46
N ARG A 659 2.71 -2.71 18.10
CA ARG A 659 1.70 -2.04 18.92
C ARG A 659 1.79 -0.53 18.79
N GLY A 660 0.69 0.15 19.01
CA GLY A 660 0.71 1.61 18.93
C GLY A 660 -0.60 2.26 19.33
N ILE A 661 -0.55 3.60 19.30
CA ILE A 661 -1.67 4.47 19.64
C ILE A 661 -1.83 5.51 18.56
N GLU A 662 -3.07 5.77 18.17
CA GLU A 662 -3.45 6.80 17.22
C GLU A 662 -4.46 7.74 17.87
N ALA A 663 -4.26 9.04 17.72
CA ALA A 663 -5.19 10.07 18.16
C ALA A 663 -5.47 11.04 17.03
N SER A 664 -6.69 11.52 16.91
CA SER A 664 -7.08 12.55 15.95
C SER A 664 -8.09 13.53 16.53
N ILE A 665 -8.01 14.76 16.08
CA ILE A 665 -8.96 15.81 16.39
C ILE A 665 -9.28 16.61 15.13
N ASP A 666 -10.56 16.81 14.89
CA ASP A 666 -11.06 17.76 13.90
C ASP A 666 -11.99 18.74 14.62
N HIS A 667 -11.70 20.03 14.54
CA HIS A 667 -12.50 21.07 15.17
C HIS A 667 -12.88 22.16 14.18
N ARG A 668 -14.13 22.51 14.14
CA ARG A 668 -14.68 23.57 13.31
C ARG A 668 -15.08 24.77 14.18
N PHE A 669 -14.35 25.87 14.01
CA PHE A 669 -14.66 27.11 14.74
C PHE A 669 -15.99 27.71 14.24
N ASN A 670 -16.15 27.75 12.91
CA ASN A 670 -17.32 28.23 12.19
C ASN A 670 -17.38 27.57 10.79
N ASN A 671 -18.21 28.06 9.90
CA ASN A 671 -18.37 27.51 8.54
C ASN A 671 -17.15 27.73 7.65
N GLU A 672 -16.25 28.64 8.00
CA GLU A 672 -15.08 28.98 7.19
C GLU A 672 -13.77 28.45 7.76
N TRP A 673 -13.63 28.33 9.06
CA TRP A 673 -12.39 27.95 9.72
C TRP A 673 -12.49 26.60 10.40
N SER A 674 -11.51 25.74 10.12
CA SER A 674 -11.34 24.46 10.80
C SER A 674 -9.87 24.18 11.09
N VAL A 675 -9.62 23.41 12.14
CA VAL A 675 -8.32 22.87 12.50
C VAL A 675 -8.42 21.35 12.58
N SER A 676 -7.43 20.66 12.05
CA SER A 676 -7.27 19.22 12.20
C SER A 676 -5.92 18.88 12.77
N GLY A 677 -5.83 17.79 13.51
CA GLY A 677 -4.59 17.29 14.02
C GLY A 677 -4.65 15.79 14.26
N ASN A 678 -3.52 15.13 14.12
CA ASN A 678 -3.40 13.75 14.53
C ASN A 678 -1.97 13.45 15.01
N TYR A 679 -1.89 12.43 15.82
CA TYR A 679 -0.65 11.90 16.35
C TYR A 679 -0.72 10.37 16.32
N SER A 680 0.40 9.75 15.95
CA SER A 680 0.56 8.31 15.96
C SER A 680 1.88 7.95 16.62
N TRP A 681 1.80 7.07 17.59
CA TRP A 681 2.93 6.41 18.19
C TRP A 681 2.90 4.94 17.82
N GLN A 682 4.02 4.42 17.37
CA GLN A 682 4.20 3.00 17.07
C GLN A 682 5.48 2.53 17.74
N ASP A 683 5.36 1.55 18.60
CA ASP A 683 6.52 0.98 19.31
C ASP A 683 7.45 0.25 18.33
N THR A 684 8.69 0.11 18.74
CA THR A 684 9.66 -0.76 18.05
C THR A 684 9.13 -2.19 18.00
N PRO A 685 9.21 -2.86 16.84
CA PRO A 685 8.70 -4.23 16.70
C PRO A 685 9.37 -5.19 17.69
N GLU A 686 8.57 -6.05 18.33
CA GLU A 686 9.03 -7.10 19.26
C GLU A 686 9.08 -8.44 18.52
N ILE A 687 10.25 -9.09 18.51
CA ILE A 687 10.39 -10.47 18.00
C ILE A 687 9.89 -11.41 19.08
N LEU A 688 8.89 -12.21 18.75
CA LEU A 688 8.34 -13.21 19.65
C LEU A 688 9.09 -14.55 19.50
N GLU A 689 8.89 -15.46 20.45
CA GLU A 689 9.44 -16.80 20.40
C GLU A 689 8.76 -17.58 19.26
N ALA A 690 9.58 -18.14 18.37
CA ALA A 690 9.11 -18.96 17.27
C ALA A 690 8.78 -20.38 17.75
N ASP A 691 7.72 -20.96 17.20
CA ASP A 691 7.39 -22.37 17.41
C ASP A 691 8.48 -23.30 16.83
N ALA A 692 8.51 -24.55 17.25
CA ALA A 692 9.57 -25.48 16.88
C ALA A 692 9.68 -25.77 15.37
N ASP A 693 8.59 -25.57 14.64
CA ASP A 693 8.49 -25.73 13.18
C ASP A 693 8.65 -24.42 12.41
N GLN A 694 8.78 -23.29 13.09
CA GLN A 694 8.99 -21.98 12.49
C GLN A 694 10.47 -21.62 12.37
N ILE A 695 10.81 -20.80 11.38
CA ILE A 695 12.11 -20.14 11.25
C ILE A 695 12.09 -18.89 12.12
N PRO A 696 12.94 -18.77 13.17
CA PRO A 696 12.97 -17.56 13.99
C PRO A 696 13.20 -16.31 13.16
N TYR A 697 12.49 -15.21 13.49
CA TYR A 697 12.70 -13.94 12.78
C TYR A 697 14.10 -13.40 13.10
N PRO A 698 14.96 -13.19 12.09
CA PRO A 698 16.30 -12.65 12.34
C PRO A 698 16.21 -11.16 12.64
N ILE A 699 16.92 -10.73 13.64
CA ILE A 699 16.93 -9.32 14.05
C ILE A 699 17.41 -8.37 12.94
N GLN A 700 18.27 -8.86 12.04
CA GLN A 700 18.78 -8.08 10.91
C GLN A 700 17.73 -7.79 9.86
N GLU A 701 16.62 -8.53 9.87
CA GLU A 701 15.52 -8.41 8.90
C GLU A 701 14.37 -7.54 9.41
N VAL A 702 14.50 -6.94 10.61
CA VAL A 702 13.46 -6.12 11.22
C VAL A 702 13.64 -4.65 10.82
N GLY A 703 12.83 -4.16 9.89
CA GLY A 703 12.69 -2.74 9.62
C GLY A 703 11.96 -2.01 10.74
N ILE A 704 12.27 -0.75 10.99
CA ILE A 704 11.66 0.05 12.06
C ILE A 704 11.03 1.30 11.47
N SER A 705 9.71 1.40 11.60
CA SER A 705 8.97 2.60 11.19
C SER A 705 9.25 3.76 12.15
N ALA A 706 9.05 4.98 11.66
CA ALA A 706 9.11 6.16 12.51
C ALA A 706 8.19 5.99 13.74
N GLU A 707 8.79 6.05 14.94
CA GLU A 707 8.08 5.85 16.20
C GLU A 707 7.00 6.90 16.41
N HIS A 708 7.32 8.15 16.13
CA HIS A 708 6.43 9.29 16.30
C HIS A 708 6.11 9.93 14.95
N ARG A 709 4.83 10.10 14.67
CA ARG A 709 4.33 10.86 13.52
C ARG A 709 3.22 11.78 13.99
N PHE A 710 3.23 13.02 13.53
CA PHE A 710 2.10 13.91 13.76
C PHE A 710 1.83 14.80 12.55
N ASN A 711 0.58 15.19 12.41
CA ASN A 711 0.12 16.15 11.42
C ASN A 711 -0.78 17.16 12.14
N ALA A 712 -0.65 18.43 11.76
CA ALA A 712 -1.57 19.48 12.19
C ALA A 712 -1.85 20.43 11.03
N GLY A 713 -3.10 20.85 10.87
CA GLY A 713 -3.52 21.70 9.76
C GLY A 713 -4.58 22.70 10.17
N LEU A 714 -4.50 23.88 9.56
CA LEU A 714 -5.49 24.96 9.65
C LEU A 714 -6.04 25.19 8.25
N SER A 715 -7.36 25.16 8.12
CA SER A 715 -8.05 25.39 6.84
C SER A 715 -9.01 26.56 6.94
N TYR A 716 -9.03 27.36 5.89
CA TYR A 716 -9.98 28.44 5.65
C TYR A 716 -10.70 28.26 4.33
N SER A 717 -12.02 28.35 4.30
CA SER A 717 -12.84 28.29 3.09
C SER A 717 -13.96 29.34 3.13
N GLY A 718 -13.62 30.55 2.74
CA GLY A 718 -14.59 31.65 2.61
C GLY A 718 -15.18 31.74 1.20
N ALA A 719 -16.03 32.75 0.99
CA ALA A 719 -16.74 32.96 -0.28
C ALA A 719 -15.78 33.25 -1.45
N LYS A 720 -14.72 34.04 -1.23
CA LYS A 720 -13.75 34.45 -2.27
C LYS A 720 -12.38 33.80 -2.14
N PHE A 721 -11.95 33.51 -0.93
CA PHE A 721 -10.62 32.99 -0.66
C PHE A 721 -10.72 31.64 0.05
N PHE A 722 -9.74 30.81 -0.21
CA PHE A 722 -9.52 29.57 0.56
C PHE A 722 -8.03 29.36 0.80
N GLY A 723 -7.71 28.60 1.80
CA GLY A 723 -6.32 28.27 2.11
C GLY A 723 -6.22 27.11 3.09
N ASN A 724 -5.06 26.49 3.09
CA ASN A 724 -4.69 25.44 4.02
C ASN A 724 -3.23 25.66 4.41
N ALA A 725 -2.91 25.51 5.67
CA ALA A 725 -1.53 25.44 6.15
C ALA A 725 -1.40 24.20 7.01
N ASN A 726 -0.40 23.37 6.75
CA ASN A 726 -0.20 22.15 7.53
C ASN A 726 1.27 21.87 7.79
N VAL A 727 1.51 21.11 8.84
CA VAL A 727 2.79 20.55 9.22
C VAL A 727 2.68 19.05 9.32
N ASN A 728 3.66 18.36 8.73
CA ASN A 728 3.81 16.92 8.81
C ASN A 728 5.18 16.61 9.43
N TYR A 729 5.22 15.80 10.46
CA TYR A 729 6.43 15.33 11.11
C TYR A 729 6.46 13.79 11.09
N ALA A 730 7.63 13.23 10.78
CA ALA A 730 7.94 11.82 11.02
C ALA A 730 9.32 11.69 11.65
N GLY A 731 9.44 10.80 12.63
CA GLY A 731 10.71 10.41 13.24
C GLY A 731 11.62 9.64 12.27
N GLU A 732 12.80 9.27 12.75
CA GLU A 732 13.72 8.38 12.01
C GLU A 732 13.07 7.01 11.73
N ALA A 733 13.51 6.39 10.64
CA ALA A 733 13.08 5.04 10.26
C ALA A 733 14.28 4.21 9.81
N LEU A 734 14.33 2.94 10.20
CA LEU A 734 15.35 2.00 9.75
C LEU A 734 14.85 1.22 8.53
N TRP A 735 15.59 1.33 7.44
CA TRP A 735 15.35 0.63 6.19
C TRP A 735 16.37 -0.48 5.98
N LEU A 736 15.91 -1.61 5.48
CA LEU A 736 16.73 -2.76 5.15
C LEU A 736 16.58 -3.05 3.66
N ASP A 737 17.74 -3.12 2.96
CA ASP A 737 17.76 -3.62 1.61
C ASP A 737 17.89 -5.15 1.63
N VAL A 738 17.01 -5.81 0.96
CA VAL A 738 16.85 -7.27 1.02
C VAL A 738 18.07 -8.01 0.45
N LEU A 739 18.66 -7.51 -0.62
CA LEU A 739 19.77 -8.20 -1.30
C LEU A 739 21.15 -7.71 -0.90
N ASN A 740 21.24 -6.55 -0.27
CA ASN A 740 22.53 -5.99 0.09
C ASN A 740 22.46 -5.21 1.40
N ALA A 741 22.79 -5.87 2.50
CA ALA A 741 22.85 -5.25 3.83
C ALA A 741 23.75 -4.00 3.90
N SER A 742 24.63 -3.78 2.92
CA SER A 742 25.43 -2.56 2.82
C SER A 742 24.58 -1.32 2.50
N TYR A 743 23.38 -1.50 1.98
CA TYR A 743 22.41 -0.44 1.70
C TYR A 743 21.28 -0.38 2.74
N ALA A 744 21.53 -0.88 3.95
CA ALA A 744 20.63 -0.72 5.06
C ALA A 744 21.05 0.44 5.94
N GLY A 745 20.10 1.23 6.45
CA GLY A 745 20.42 2.38 7.29
C GLY A 745 19.18 3.17 7.73
N PHE A 746 19.44 4.17 8.59
CA PHE A 746 18.42 5.11 9.03
C PHE A 746 18.20 6.24 8.03
N THR A 747 16.95 6.63 7.87
CA THR A 747 16.58 7.93 7.33
C THR A 747 16.29 8.88 8.49
N ASP A 748 16.69 10.15 8.33
CA ASP A 748 16.54 11.17 9.37
C ASP A 748 15.06 11.54 9.62
N ALA A 749 14.76 11.97 10.84
CA ALA A 749 13.51 12.63 11.14
C ALA A 749 13.36 13.92 10.33
N TYR A 750 12.14 14.26 9.95
CA TYR A 750 11.87 15.46 9.16
C TYR A 750 10.60 16.19 9.57
N THR A 751 10.55 17.49 9.25
CA THR A 751 9.37 18.35 9.43
C THR A 751 9.04 19.08 8.13
N MET A 752 7.90 18.80 7.55
CA MET A 752 7.46 19.40 6.30
C MET A 752 6.36 20.42 6.55
N PHE A 753 6.63 21.69 6.23
CA PHE A 753 5.64 22.78 6.26
C PHE A 753 5.06 22.99 4.86
N ASN A 754 3.74 22.94 4.75
CA ASN A 754 3.04 23.06 3.48
C ASN A 754 1.92 24.09 3.59
N ALA A 755 1.61 24.78 2.48
CA ALA A 755 0.49 25.72 2.44
C ALA A 755 -0.14 25.80 1.05
N THR A 756 -1.43 26.08 1.03
CA THR A 756 -2.19 26.45 -0.18
C THR A 756 -2.88 27.78 0.08
N LEU A 757 -2.82 28.67 -0.90
CA LEU A 757 -3.60 29.92 -0.94
C LEU A 757 -4.32 29.97 -2.28
N GLY A 758 -5.61 30.28 -2.27
CA GLY A 758 -6.39 30.32 -3.49
C GLY A 758 -7.53 31.33 -3.47
N VAL A 759 -7.99 31.65 -4.66
CA VAL A 759 -9.12 32.55 -4.91
C VAL A 759 -10.19 31.85 -5.75
N LYS A 760 -11.43 32.05 -5.35
CA LYS A 760 -12.64 31.61 -6.06
C LYS A 760 -13.18 32.76 -6.89
N LEU A 761 -13.33 32.53 -8.18
CA LEU A 761 -13.81 33.50 -9.19
C LEU A 761 -15.03 32.90 -9.90
N ALA A 762 -15.81 33.73 -10.55
CA ALA A 762 -16.99 33.32 -11.32
C ALA A 762 -17.93 32.41 -10.49
N ASP A 763 -18.30 32.86 -9.28
CA ASP A 763 -19.14 32.11 -8.34
C ASP A 763 -18.62 30.72 -7.98
N GLY A 764 -17.29 30.62 -7.85
CA GLY A 764 -16.62 29.37 -7.51
C GLY A 764 -16.31 28.43 -8.68
N LYS A 765 -16.80 28.73 -9.87
CA LYS A 765 -16.54 27.92 -11.07
C LYS A 765 -15.08 27.96 -11.53
N LEU A 766 -14.39 29.02 -11.26
CA LEU A 766 -12.96 29.18 -11.52
C LEU A 766 -12.21 29.37 -10.21
N THR A 767 -11.24 28.52 -9.94
CA THR A 767 -10.32 28.71 -8.82
C THR A 767 -8.89 28.80 -9.32
N VAL A 768 -8.12 29.70 -8.72
CA VAL A 768 -6.69 29.84 -8.95
C VAL A 768 -6.01 29.71 -7.60
N SER A 769 -5.00 28.84 -7.50
CA SER A 769 -4.29 28.60 -6.24
C SER A 769 -2.78 28.48 -6.44
N LEU A 770 -2.05 28.81 -5.39
CA LEU A 770 -0.63 28.54 -5.25
C LEU A 770 -0.45 27.55 -4.09
N LYS A 771 0.20 26.44 -4.37
CA LYS A 771 0.50 25.36 -3.44
C LYS A 771 2.00 25.32 -3.19
N GLY A 772 2.42 25.33 -1.94
CA GLY A 772 3.81 25.16 -1.53
C GLY A 772 3.96 23.94 -0.66
N ILE A 773 4.92 23.10 -0.96
CA ILE A 773 5.24 21.88 -0.24
C ILE A 773 6.68 22.01 0.23
N ASN A 774 6.93 21.59 1.47
CA ASN A 774 8.24 21.72 2.12
C ASN A 774 8.80 23.16 2.01
N LEU A 775 8.01 24.13 2.42
CA LEU A 775 8.33 25.57 2.29
C LEU A 775 9.64 25.98 2.97
N THR A 776 10.06 25.25 3.99
CA THR A 776 11.36 25.41 4.69
C THR A 776 12.55 24.96 3.86
N ASN A 777 12.32 24.26 2.75
CA ASN A 777 13.36 23.69 1.88
C ASN A 777 14.28 22.70 2.62
N GLU A 778 13.74 21.96 3.58
CA GLU A 778 14.47 20.92 4.29
C GLU A 778 14.89 19.82 3.30
N LYS A 779 16.09 19.26 3.46
CA LYS A 779 16.54 18.09 2.72
C LYS A 779 15.91 16.85 3.33
N ILE A 780 14.89 16.29 2.67
CA ILE A 780 14.13 15.13 3.15
C ILE A 780 14.42 13.93 2.26
N GLN A 781 14.89 12.85 2.86
CA GLN A 781 15.04 11.55 2.23
C GLN A 781 14.26 10.53 3.04
N GLN A 782 13.21 9.92 2.46
CA GLN A 782 12.28 9.07 3.18
C GLN A 782 12.57 7.57 3.04
N HIS A 783 13.50 7.21 2.18
CA HIS A 783 13.98 5.85 1.96
C HIS A 783 15.45 5.91 1.57
N ILE A 784 16.25 4.89 1.92
CA ILE A 784 17.71 4.89 1.65
C ILE A 784 18.06 5.00 0.16
N PHE A 785 17.22 4.47 -0.74
CA PHE A 785 17.33 4.66 -2.18
C PHE A 785 16.40 5.75 -2.72
N GLY A 786 15.60 6.36 -1.85
CA GLY A 786 14.63 7.37 -2.25
C GLY A 786 15.29 8.66 -2.69
N ASP A 787 14.59 9.36 -3.56
CA ASP A 787 14.95 10.69 -4.00
C ASP A 787 14.92 11.70 -2.85
N ILE A 788 15.67 12.78 -3.02
CA ILE A 788 15.71 13.90 -2.08
C ILE A 788 14.55 14.84 -2.39
N LEU A 789 13.65 14.96 -1.43
CA LEU A 789 12.50 15.87 -1.50
C LEU A 789 12.91 17.24 -0.97
N LYS A 790 12.68 18.28 -1.76
CA LYS A 790 12.90 19.66 -1.39
C LYS A 790 11.66 20.52 -1.65
N ARG A 791 11.78 21.84 -1.48
CA ARG A 791 10.67 22.76 -1.70
C ARG A 791 10.11 22.65 -3.11
N SER A 792 8.80 22.54 -3.20
CA SER A 792 8.03 22.59 -4.44
C SER A 792 6.96 23.68 -4.34
N VAL A 793 6.74 24.38 -5.46
CA VAL A 793 5.70 25.40 -5.59
C VAL A 793 4.92 25.15 -6.87
N ILE A 794 3.60 25.02 -6.76
CA ILE A 794 2.70 24.68 -7.87
C ILE A 794 1.62 25.76 -7.99
N ALA A 795 1.49 26.38 -9.16
CA ALA A 795 0.34 27.18 -9.52
C ALA A 795 -0.72 26.27 -10.17
N GLU A 796 -1.95 26.33 -9.69
CA GLU A 796 -3.03 25.49 -10.19
C GLU A 796 -4.26 26.34 -10.54
N VAL A 797 -4.86 26.04 -11.68
CA VAL A 797 -6.13 26.61 -12.17
C VAL A 797 -7.13 25.49 -12.31
N ARG A 798 -8.30 25.65 -11.73
CA ARG A 798 -9.44 24.72 -11.86
C ARG A 798 -10.64 25.47 -12.40
N PHE A 799 -11.29 24.89 -13.37
CA PHE A 799 -12.53 25.39 -13.93
C PHE A 799 -13.55 24.27 -13.99
N PHE A 800 -14.73 24.52 -13.42
CA PHE A 800 -15.87 23.60 -13.47
C PHE A 800 -17.11 24.38 -13.86
N THR A 801 -17.91 23.85 -14.76
CA THR A 801 -19.13 24.54 -15.23
C THR A 801 -20.29 24.46 -14.24
N LYS A 802 -20.27 23.48 -13.36
CA LYS A 802 -21.21 23.34 -12.22
C LYS A 802 -20.47 23.39 -10.92
#